data_ae01e713c3c27080b7466a3bc47efad3
#
_entry.id   ae01e713c3c27080b7466a3bc47efad3
#
_cell.length_a   1.000
_cell.length_b   1.000
_cell.length_c   1.000
_cell.angle_alpha   90.00
_cell.angle_beta   90.00
_cell.angle_gamma   90.00
#
_symmetry.space_group_name_H-M   'P 1'
#
loop_
_entity.id
_entity.type
_entity.pdbx_description
1 polymer ?
#
loop_
_entity_poly.entity_id
_entity_poly.type
_entity_poly.pdbx_seq_one_letter_code
_entity_poly.pdbx_strand_id
1 'polypeptide(L)'
;MAAAHSSPGFPLIAKGGALSAGARAILAMGNLHDGAEEGEEYTQPPAEVTGNDVLSTAWRVSTLLEQGKASLADLQIVIRHLRDDAFLRRATRLHRYPGGTSSSVTEDRLKGVVRQVLDTAFGRTNDSEGADVPSRTATEALACFRNELERTRYAAVFTAHPTFAVANEVYAALASYASAPEPQDVAPDMLSHRRKAPPTLEEEFTLASAAILRGRDALDRLNVELLGAASETWPEAWSSIVPRPIIMTSWVGYDTDGRTDIGWWDTLRLRLKMKLFQLQRLRQQIVDSGAEAATLLSRLSRACYTVEAQIAACPKSADLEATVEFATLIVDHKEAAILDPAVLGDALQDVIDTASPEAALSVAVARAGFFAHGMSASHSHTRLNATQLHNVIRQRLRFTDDPADPAHRRALLAHINEALESVSAVPVDFGALLVEQASAARLMMTVAQIVKHIDSTTLVRFLIAETESGYTLLAALWLARHFGIDDKIEISPLFETREALMGGAHIIEEALRSPHWREYLRKTGRLCLQFGYSDSGRYVGQLAATYLIERLRLKILDLLHVWDMEDVEVVLFDTHGESVGRGGHPFRLSDRFAYLSPMHVRAKFAERGVKYREESAFQGGDGYLLFGTPELATASVVTIAEHTFEPATRHDDPVYDEPDFSSDFFSTIADAMTGLVADPGYADVLGAFGPSLIDKTGSRPAARQSEGGGVSPRITHPSQLRAIPNNAILQQLGWCANTIQGLGSAARRHPETFETFREGSARFRRALDFAAHALAHSDDQVLRSVIWLLDPGYWLDRATAEPRSGKRERYLSVMHDLERLDFWADTQSMFRRIQEDHLALRSIWPEAPTIHPAEKLLHAIRIALIEKIWVLATQIPFFMPRGNFTREVMMQRILCLEIPSVLRELDAIFPRGGSKLDYNFHEPAGPQVDNSYSQEHDEIFQPMREMFQMMREISVALMHGIGAFG
;
A
#
# COMPACT_ATOMS: atom_id res chain seq x y z
N MET A 1 -12.38 25.91 8.81
CA MET A 1 -13.68 25.63 9.50
C MET A 1 -13.47 24.45 10.42
N ALA A 2 -13.13 24.68 11.66
CA ALA A 2 -13.09 23.66 12.70
C ALA A 2 -14.53 23.28 13.05
N ALA A 3 -15.04 22.21 12.42
CA ALA A 3 -16.25 21.58 12.89
C ALA A 3 -15.89 20.84 14.18
N ALA A 4 -16.37 21.37 15.28
CA ALA A 4 -16.29 20.77 16.60
C ALA A 4 -16.66 19.28 16.51
N HIS A 5 -15.70 18.40 16.73
CA HIS A 5 -15.97 17.01 17.07
C HIS A 5 -16.46 16.95 18.52
N SER A 6 -17.72 17.41 18.75
CA SER A 6 -18.49 16.90 19.86
C SER A 6 -18.78 15.44 19.51
N SER A 7 -18.09 14.51 20.15
CA SER A 7 -18.39 13.09 20.07
C SER A 7 -19.88 12.91 20.38
N PRO A 8 -20.71 12.41 19.46
CA PRO A 8 -22.02 11.93 19.84
C PRO A 8 -21.79 10.79 20.84
N GLY A 9 -22.38 10.87 21.99
CA GLY A 9 -22.40 9.80 22.97
C GLY A 9 -22.74 8.50 22.25
N PHE A 10 -22.05 7.42 22.59
CA PHE A 10 -22.28 6.11 22.03
C PHE A 10 -23.77 5.83 21.93
N PRO A 11 -24.31 5.48 20.75
CA PRO A 11 -25.64 4.89 20.73
C PRO A 11 -25.50 3.49 21.38
N LEU A 12 -25.73 3.44 22.68
CA LEU A 12 -26.01 2.21 23.40
C LEU A 12 -27.20 1.56 22.71
N ILE A 13 -26.95 0.39 22.08
CA ILE A 13 -27.98 -0.53 21.55
C ILE A 13 -28.00 -0.58 20.00
N ALA A 14 -27.24 -1.51 19.47
CA ALA A 14 -27.66 -2.18 18.23
C ALA A 14 -28.94 -2.99 18.52
N LYS A 15 -29.96 -2.80 17.71
CA LYS A 15 -31.18 -3.64 17.72
C LYS A 15 -30.78 -5.09 17.43
N GLY A 16 -30.85 -6.01 18.42
CA GLY A 16 -30.73 -7.43 18.11
C GLY A 16 -30.25 -8.38 19.19
N GLY A 17 -30.08 -7.98 20.42
CA GLY A 17 -29.77 -8.89 21.53
C GLY A 17 -29.40 -8.11 22.78
N ALA A 18 -29.99 -8.42 23.93
CA ALA A 18 -29.57 -7.80 25.18
C ALA A 18 -28.13 -8.21 25.50
N LEU A 19 -27.18 -7.25 25.49
CA LEU A 19 -25.83 -7.44 25.98
C LEU A 19 -25.88 -8.07 27.38
N SER A 20 -24.97 -9.02 27.66
CA SER A 20 -24.81 -9.56 29.01
C SER A 20 -24.38 -8.46 30.00
N ALA A 21 -24.56 -8.70 31.29
CA ALA A 21 -24.09 -7.78 32.33
C ALA A 21 -22.57 -7.58 32.26
N GLY A 22 -21.82 -8.66 32.01
CA GLY A 22 -20.36 -8.60 31.84
C GLY A 22 -19.91 -7.77 30.62
N ALA A 23 -20.56 -7.94 29.46
CA ALA A 23 -20.27 -7.16 28.27
C ALA A 23 -20.56 -5.66 28.48
N ARG A 24 -21.69 -5.33 29.15
CA ARG A 24 -22.03 -3.93 29.49
C ARG A 24 -21.00 -3.31 30.44
N ALA A 25 -20.57 -4.05 31.47
CA ALA A 25 -19.55 -3.57 32.41
C ALA A 25 -18.22 -3.25 31.70
N ILE A 26 -17.81 -4.07 30.74
CA ILE A 26 -16.59 -3.83 29.96
C ILE A 26 -16.74 -2.61 29.04
N LEU A 27 -17.86 -2.48 28.32
CA LEU A 27 -18.12 -1.32 27.45
C LEU A 27 -18.17 0.00 28.22
N ALA A 28 -18.74 0.00 29.44
CA ALA A 28 -18.79 1.18 30.30
C ALA A 28 -17.39 1.69 30.69
N MET A 29 -16.36 0.83 30.72
CA MET A 29 -14.99 1.24 30.96
C MET A 29 -14.39 2.12 29.84
N GLY A 30 -14.92 2.05 28.62
CA GLY A 30 -14.54 2.92 27.51
C GLY A 30 -15.11 4.34 27.59
N ASN A 31 -16.11 4.58 28.43
CA ASN A 31 -16.81 5.88 28.56
C ASN A 31 -16.35 6.67 29.81
N LEU A 32 -15.21 6.40 30.36
CA LEU A 32 -14.68 6.90 31.64
C LEU A 32 -14.46 8.42 31.76
N HIS A 33 -15.00 9.26 30.87
CA HIS A 33 -14.97 10.72 31.06
C HIS A 33 -16.28 11.35 31.56
N ASP A 34 -17.40 10.61 31.56
CA ASP A 34 -18.68 11.13 32.08
C ASP A 34 -19.23 10.22 33.18
N GLY A 35 -18.98 10.60 34.42
CA GLY A 35 -19.75 10.20 35.59
C GLY A 35 -20.01 8.69 35.75
N ALA A 36 -18.98 7.96 36.22
CA ALA A 36 -19.21 6.65 36.82
C ALA A 36 -20.21 6.85 37.98
N GLU A 37 -21.35 6.16 37.93
CA GLU A 37 -22.20 6.08 39.14
C GLU A 37 -21.33 5.53 40.28
N GLU A 38 -21.11 6.36 41.30
CA GLU A 38 -20.48 5.97 42.55
C GLU A 38 -21.35 4.90 43.20
N GLY A 39 -21.02 3.63 43.01
CA GLY A 39 -21.83 2.55 43.64
C GLY A 39 -21.28 1.14 43.53
N GLU A 40 -20.35 0.84 42.61
CA GLU A 40 -19.71 -0.47 42.60
C GLU A 40 -18.30 -0.35 43.20
N GLU A 41 -18.07 -1.08 44.33
CA GLU A 41 -16.72 -1.28 44.94
C GLU A 41 -15.84 -2.06 43.96
N TYR A 42 -15.27 -1.36 42.94
CA TYR A 42 -14.16 -1.91 42.17
C TYR A 42 -12.93 -1.88 43.10
N THR A 43 -12.32 -3.02 43.33
CA THR A 43 -10.98 -3.08 43.97
C THR A 43 -10.07 -2.09 43.27
N GLN A 44 -9.46 -1.17 44.04
CA GLN A 44 -8.58 -0.16 43.43
C GLN A 44 -7.41 -0.86 42.72
N PRO A 45 -7.03 -0.43 41.52
CA PRO A 45 -5.86 -0.96 40.85
C PRO A 45 -4.61 -0.71 41.71
N PRO A 46 -3.61 -1.60 41.70
CA PRO A 46 -2.33 -1.42 42.39
C PRO A 46 -1.67 -0.09 42.00
N ALA A 47 -0.91 0.49 42.91
CA ALA A 47 -0.26 1.80 42.71
C ALA A 47 0.59 1.84 41.42
N GLU A 48 1.18 0.72 41.02
CA GLU A 48 2.04 0.55 39.88
C GLU A 48 1.31 0.74 38.54
N VAL A 49 0.00 0.48 38.51
CA VAL A 49 -0.82 0.64 37.28
C VAL A 49 -1.65 1.92 37.28
N THR A 50 -1.80 2.64 38.40
CA THR A 50 -2.62 3.84 38.51
C THR A 50 -2.12 5.03 37.68
N GLY A 51 -0.84 5.03 37.30
CA GLY A 51 -0.23 6.04 36.43
C GLY A 51 -0.41 5.81 34.94
N ASN A 52 -1.19 4.78 34.53
CA ASN A 52 -1.47 4.45 33.13
C ASN A 52 -2.90 3.94 32.99
N ASP A 53 -3.75 4.72 32.32
CA ASP A 53 -5.19 4.44 32.16
C ASP A 53 -5.45 3.15 31.40
N VAL A 54 -4.60 2.78 30.43
CA VAL A 54 -4.73 1.56 29.64
C VAL A 54 -4.46 0.34 30.51
N LEU A 55 -3.40 0.37 31.33
CA LEU A 55 -3.09 -0.72 32.27
C LEU A 55 -4.13 -0.82 33.39
N SER A 56 -4.62 0.33 33.91
CA SER A 56 -5.71 0.35 34.88
C SER A 56 -6.97 -0.30 34.32
N THR A 57 -7.34 0.00 33.08
CA THR A 57 -8.48 -0.59 32.40
C THR A 57 -8.23 -2.09 32.13
N ALA A 58 -7.05 -2.49 31.67
CA ALA A 58 -6.68 -3.88 31.45
C ALA A 58 -6.76 -4.69 32.76
N TRP A 59 -6.26 -4.13 33.86
CA TRP A 59 -6.37 -4.74 35.19
C TRP A 59 -7.83 -4.95 35.63
N ARG A 60 -8.70 -3.94 35.40
CA ARG A 60 -10.13 -4.08 35.73
C ARG A 60 -10.80 -5.16 34.88
N VAL A 61 -10.51 -5.24 33.58
CA VAL A 61 -10.99 -6.32 32.70
C VAL A 61 -10.53 -7.69 33.23
N SER A 62 -9.24 -7.83 33.57
CA SER A 62 -8.69 -9.07 34.14
C SER A 62 -9.37 -9.44 35.46
N THR A 63 -9.68 -8.46 36.32
CA THR A 63 -10.37 -8.65 37.59
C THR A 63 -11.81 -9.15 37.40
N LEU A 64 -12.56 -8.58 36.44
CA LEU A 64 -13.91 -9.07 36.11
C LEU A 64 -13.91 -10.52 35.65
N LEU A 65 -12.92 -10.89 34.82
CA LEU A 65 -12.74 -12.28 34.36
C LEU A 65 -12.38 -13.24 35.51
N GLU A 66 -11.50 -12.83 36.43
CA GLU A 66 -11.10 -13.63 37.58
C GLU A 66 -12.23 -13.82 38.60
N GLN A 67 -13.09 -12.82 38.76
CA GLN A 67 -14.26 -12.86 39.66
C GLN A 67 -15.46 -13.58 39.04
N GLY A 68 -15.37 -14.02 37.77
CA GLY A 68 -16.48 -14.63 37.05
C GLY A 68 -17.64 -13.66 36.75
N LYS A 69 -17.42 -12.35 36.93
CA LYS A 69 -18.39 -11.29 36.58
C LYS A 69 -18.45 -11.04 35.06
N ALA A 70 -17.40 -11.39 34.32
CA ALA A 70 -17.37 -11.44 32.88
C ALA A 70 -16.70 -12.75 32.42
N SER A 71 -17.01 -13.18 31.21
CA SER A 71 -16.44 -14.36 30.56
C SER A 71 -15.66 -14.01 29.29
N LEU A 72 -14.91 -14.97 28.73
CA LEU A 72 -14.29 -14.81 27.41
C LEU A 72 -15.33 -14.58 26.30
N ALA A 73 -16.54 -15.16 26.44
CA ALA A 73 -17.64 -14.91 25.50
C ALA A 73 -18.11 -13.45 25.56
N ASP A 74 -18.14 -12.83 26.74
CA ASP A 74 -18.49 -11.41 26.88
C ASP A 74 -17.43 -10.51 26.22
N LEU A 75 -16.13 -10.82 26.37
CA LEU A 75 -15.06 -10.14 25.65
C LEU A 75 -15.23 -10.26 24.15
N GLN A 76 -15.55 -11.44 23.64
CA GLN A 76 -15.77 -11.66 22.21
C GLN A 76 -16.92 -10.80 21.66
N ILE A 77 -18.02 -10.68 22.44
CA ILE A 77 -19.15 -9.82 22.09
C ILE A 77 -18.71 -8.34 22.02
N VAL A 78 -17.96 -7.87 23.03
CA VAL A 78 -17.44 -6.49 23.07
C VAL A 78 -16.50 -6.21 21.90
N ILE A 79 -15.53 -7.08 21.66
CA ILE A 79 -14.58 -6.92 20.54
C ILE A 79 -15.32 -6.88 19.21
N ARG A 80 -16.30 -7.77 19.01
CA ARG A 80 -17.11 -7.79 17.81
C ARG A 80 -17.90 -6.50 17.63
N HIS A 81 -18.55 -6.01 18.69
CA HIS A 81 -19.31 -4.76 18.66
C HIS A 81 -18.42 -3.57 18.26
N LEU A 82 -17.25 -3.41 18.88
CA LEU A 82 -16.29 -2.34 18.57
C LEU A 82 -15.70 -2.47 17.17
N ARG A 83 -15.46 -3.70 16.69
CA ARG A 83 -15.01 -3.97 15.32
C ARG A 83 -16.06 -3.55 14.30
N ASP A 84 -17.30 -3.91 14.53
CA ASP A 84 -18.40 -3.64 13.62
C ASP A 84 -18.72 -2.14 13.55
N ASP A 85 -18.61 -1.41 14.66
CA ASP A 85 -18.69 0.04 14.69
C ASP A 85 -17.53 0.69 13.91
N ALA A 86 -16.29 0.21 14.08
CA ALA A 86 -15.14 0.68 13.31
C ALA A 86 -15.28 0.40 11.80
N PHE A 87 -15.89 -0.75 11.42
CA PHE A 87 -16.25 -1.07 10.04
C PHE A 87 -17.22 -0.05 9.45
N LEU A 88 -18.29 0.31 10.15
CA LEU A 88 -19.27 1.29 9.68
C LEU A 88 -18.64 2.68 9.50
N ARG A 89 -17.81 3.11 10.45
CA ARG A 89 -17.04 4.35 10.32
C ARG A 89 -16.10 4.34 9.12
N ARG A 90 -15.45 3.21 8.85
CA ARG A 90 -14.61 3.04 7.66
C ARG A 90 -15.41 3.13 6.36
N ALA A 91 -16.57 2.48 6.29
CA ALA A 91 -17.46 2.54 5.14
C ALA A 91 -17.94 3.98 4.87
N THR A 92 -18.33 4.72 5.92
CA THR A 92 -18.74 6.13 5.83
C THR A 92 -17.60 7.03 5.33
N ARG A 93 -16.36 6.81 5.80
CA ARG A 93 -15.18 7.54 5.28
C ARG A 93 -14.94 7.22 3.82
N LEU A 94 -15.01 5.95 3.44
CA LEU A 94 -14.82 5.51 2.06
C LEU A 94 -15.87 6.11 1.11
N HIS A 95 -17.13 6.24 1.54
CA HIS A 95 -18.18 6.93 0.80
C HIS A 95 -17.81 8.39 0.46
N ARG A 96 -17.23 9.10 1.43
CA ARG A 96 -16.86 10.52 1.29
C ARG A 96 -15.53 10.73 0.57
N TYR A 97 -14.65 9.75 0.60
CA TYR A 97 -13.26 9.89 0.17
C TYR A 97 -13.11 10.30 -1.30
N PRO A 98 -13.81 9.72 -2.29
CA PRO A 98 -13.75 10.15 -3.69
C PRO A 98 -14.70 11.31 -4.02
N GLY A 99 -15.22 12.04 -3.02
CA GLY A 99 -16.11 13.20 -3.23
C GLY A 99 -17.59 12.87 -3.38
N GLY A 100 -18.02 11.69 -2.95
CA GLY A 100 -19.40 11.20 -3.03
C GLY A 100 -19.64 10.29 -4.23
N THR A 101 -20.52 9.30 -4.06
CA THR A 101 -20.74 8.19 -5.01
C THR A 101 -22.11 8.23 -5.70
N SER A 102 -22.99 9.19 -5.38
CA SER A 102 -24.31 9.29 -6.04
C SER A 102 -24.17 9.66 -7.52
N SER A 103 -25.00 9.07 -8.39
CA SER A 103 -24.95 9.31 -9.84
C SER A 103 -25.11 10.79 -10.19
N SER A 104 -26.03 11.50 -9.56
CA SER A 104 -26.25 12.92 -9.82
C SER A 104 -25.01 13.79 -9.51
N VAL A 105 -24.37 13.54 -8.36
CA VAL A 105 -23.15 14.27 -7.97
C VAL A 105 -21.99 13.96 -8.93
N THR A 106 -21.81 12.71 -9.33
CA THR A 106 -20.74 12.33 -10.24
C THR A 106 -20.95 12.84 -11.66
N GLU A 107 -22.19 12.88 -12.14
CA GLU A 107 -22.55 13.49 -13.45
C GLU A 107 -22.33 15.00 -13.48
N ASP A 108 -22.73 15.73 -12.43
CA ASP A 108 -22.51 17.17 -12.35
C ASP A 108 -21.01 17.50 -12.30
N ARG A 109 -20.21 16.71 -11.59
CA ARG A 109 -18.75 16.84 -11.55
C ARG A 109 -18.11 16.53 -12.90
N LEU A 110 -18.57 15.48 -13.61
CA LEU A 110 -18.10 15.17 -14.99
C LEU A 110 -18.34 16.34 -15.93
N LYS A 111 -19.55 16.92 -15.93
CA LYS A 111 -19.87 18.12 -16.70
C LYS A 111 -19.00 19.32 -16.32
N GLY A 112 -18.64 19.43 -15.04
CA GLY A 112 -17.69 20.42 -14.54
C GLY A 112 -16.30 20.25 -15.17
N VAL A 113 -15.79 19.02 -15.21
CA VAL A 113 -14.50 18.69 -15.87
C VAL A 113 -14.54 19.04 -17.36
N VAL A 114 -15.60 18.65 -18.08
CA VAL A 114 -15.74 18.95 -19.51
C VAL A 114 -15.75 20.46 -19.76
N ARG A 115 -16.50 21.22 -18.96
CA ARG A 115 -16.52 22.69 -19.03
C ARG A 115 -15.13 23.27 -18.84
N GLN A 116 -14.40 22.83 -17.84
CA GLN A 116 -13.03 23.27 -17.56
C GLN A 116 -12.07 22.99 -18.73
N VAL A 117 -12.18 21.81 -19.35
CA VAL A 117 -11.37 21.47 -20.54
C VAL A 117 -11.72 22.38 -21.73
N LEU A 118 -13.01 22.67 -21.97
CA LEU A 118 -13.45 23.58 -23.00
C LEU A 118 -12.99 25.02 -22.71
N ASP A 119 -13.12 25.50 -21.48
CA ASP A 119 -12.68 26.85 -21.10
C ASP A 119 -11.16 26.99 -21.28
N THR A 120 -10.40 25.97 -20.90
CA THR A 120 -8.94 25.93 -21.18
C THR A 120 -8.67 25.96 -22.70
N ALA A 121 -9.43 25.21 -23.49
CA ALA A 121 -9.26 25.15 -24.95
C ALA A 121 -9.53 26.50 -25.59
N PHE A 122 -10.62 27.19 -25.23
CA PHE A 122 -10.99 28.50 -25.72
C PHE A 122 -10.21 29.66 -25.09
N GLY A 123 -9.39 29.40 -24.06
CA GLY A 123 -8.64 30.43 -23.33
C GLY A 123 -9.55 31.39 -22.55
N ARG A 124 -10.67 30.87 -22.01
CA ARG A 124 -11.57 31.63 -21.13
C ARG A 124 -10.96 31.66 -19.72
N THR A 125 -10.89 32.85 -19.11
CA THR A 125 -10.46 33.04 -17.74
C THR A 125 -11.65 33.40 -16.87
N ASN A 126 -11.76 32.77 -15.70
CA ASN A 126 -12.82 33.05 -14.72
C ASN A 126 -12.62 34.37 -13.95
N ASP A 127 -12.01 35.40 -14.54
CA ASP A 127 -11.86 36.67 -13.87
C ASP A 127 -13.20 37.46 -13.94
N SER A 128 -13.71 37.74 -12.78
CA SER A 128 -15.06 38.12 -12.38
C SER A 128 -15.61 39.45 -12.87
N GLU A 129 -15.10 40.10 -13.92
CA GLU A 129 -15.61 41.42 -14.40
C GLU A 129 -15.58 41.64 -15.91
N GLY A 130 -15.35 40.65 -16.75
CA GLY A 130 -15.35 40.83 -18.21
C GLY A 130 -16.03 39.70 -18.95
N ALA A 131 -16.81 40.02 -19.96
CA ALA A 131 -17.53 39.08 -20.80
C ALA A 131 -16.70 37.86 -21.17
N ASP A 132 -17.36 36.71 -21.17
CA ASP A 132 -16.94 35.34 -21.57
C ASP A 132 -16.42 35.28 -23.03
N VAL A 133 -15.45 36.12 -23.38
CA VAL A 133 -14.95 36.27 -24.77
C VAL A 133 -13.80 35.26 -24.94
N PRO A 134 -13.93 34.30 -25.86
CA PRO A 134 -12.85 33.39 -26.18
C PRO A 134 -11.62 34.18 -26.64
N SER A 135 -10.44 33.89 -26.05
CA SER A 135 -9.17 34.47 -26.52
C SER A 135 -8.59 33.72 -27.73
N ARG A 136 -9.15 32.53 -28.08
CA ARG A 136 -8.74 31.70 -29.20
C ARG A 136 -9.84 31.49 -30.22
N THR A 137 -9.47 31.37 -31.49
CA THR A 137 -10.36 30.97 -32.58
C THR A 137 -10.80 29.49 -32.41
N ALA A 138 -11.88 29.07 -33.09
CA ALA A 138 -12.37 27.69 -33.03
C ALA A 138 -11.33 26.67 -33.48
N THR A 139 -10.47 27.01 -34.44
CA THR A 139 -9.37 26.12 -34.90
C THR A 139 -8.26 26.01 -33.86
N GLU A 140 -7.85 27.12 -33.24
CA GLU A 140 -6.85 27.10 -32.16
C GLU A 140 -7.39 26.40 -30.91
N ALA A 141 -8.67 26.56 -30.59
CA ALA A 141 -9.35 25.89 -29.51
C ALA A 141 -9.40 24.37 -29.75
N LEU A 142 -9.70 23.91 -30.95
CA LEU A 142 -9.66 22.50 -31.31
C LEU A 142 -8.24 21.92 -31.17
N ALA A 143 -7.22 22.63 -31.63
CA ALA A 143 -5.83 22.18 -31.48
C ALA A 143 -5.41 22.07 -30.01
N CYS A 144 -5.80 23.04 -29.18
CA CYS A 144 -5.58 23.01 -27.73
C CYS A 144 -6.35 21.87 -27.08
N PHE A 145 -7.62 21.66 -27.41
CA PHE A 145 -8.47 20.59 -26.90
C PHE A 145 -7.86 19.21 -27.20
N ARG A 146 -7.40 19.00 -28.45
CA ARG A 146 -6.68 17.77 -28.82
C ARG A 146 -5.41 17.58 -28.01
N ASN A 147 -4.60 18.64 -27.86
CA ASN A 147 -3.36 18.52 -27.06
C ASN A 147 -3.63 18.16 -25.61
N GLU A 148 -4.72 18.65 -25.02
CA GLU A 148 -5.13 18.31 -23.68
C GLU A 148 -5.62 16.86 -23.54
N LEU A 149 -6.33 16.32 -24.53
CA LEU A 149 -6.96 15.01 -24.46
C LEU A 149 -6.11 13.88 -25.05
N GLU A 150 -5.35 14.11 -26.13
CA GLU A 150 -4.61 13.07 -26.84
C GLU A 150 -3.24 12.77 -26.22
N ARG A 151 -2.85 13.48 -25.16
CA ARG A 151 -1.65 13.22 -24.34
C ARG A 151 -2.05 12.57 -23.02
N THR A 152 -1.34 11.54 -22.61
CA THR A 152 -1.50 10.96 -21.27
C THR A 152 -0.92 11.90 -20.22
N ARG A 153 -1.74 12.35 -19.30
CA ARG A 153 -1.39 13.29 -18.23
C ARG A 153 -1.39 12.64 -16.85
N TYR A 154 -2.14 11.54 -16.71
CA TYR A 154 -2.26 10.83 -15.44
C TYR A 154 -2.33 9.32 -15.65
N ALA A 155 -1.76 8.56 -14.70
CA ALA A 155 -1.96 7.13 -14.61
C ALA A 155 -2.37 6.68 -13.22
N ALA A 156 -3.45 5.90 -13.15
CA ALA A 156 -3.83 5.17 -11.95
C ALA A 156 -3.11 3.81 -11.92
N VAL A 157 -2.21 3.63 -10.94
CA VAL A 157 -1.32 2.47 -10.87
C VAL A 157 -1.80 1.45 -9.85
N PHE A 158 -2.32 0.33 -10.30
CA PHE A 158 -2.73 -0.79 -9.45
C PHE A 158 -1.51 -1.64 -9.09
N THR A 159 -1.09 -1.55 -7.82
CA THR A 159 0.21 -2.08 -7.40
C THR A 159 0.14 -3.51 -6.89
N ALA A 160 1.29 -4.20 -6.93
CA ALA A 160 1.53 -5.46 -6.26
C ALA A 160 1.94 -5.30 -4.78
N HIS A 161 1.67 -4.15 -4.16
CA HIS A 161 1.85 -3.94 -2.72
C HIS A 161 0.62 -4.46 -1.98
N PRO A 162 0.71 -5.65 -1.32
CA PRO A 162 -0.47 -6.30 -0.78
C PRO A 162 -0.88 -5.72 0.57
N THR A 163 -2.12 -5.25 0.64
CA THR A 163 -2.79 -4.85 1.89
C THR A 163 -4.11 -5.63 2.08
N PHE A 164 -4.17 -6.88 1.58
CA PHE A 164 -5.34 -7.76 1.73
C PHE A 164 -5.50 -8.28 3.16
N ALA A 165 -5.74 -7.37 4.10
CA ALA A 165 -5.76 -7.66 5.54
C ALA A 165 -7.06 -8.31 6.02
N VAL A 166 -8.16 -8.16 5.27
CA VAL A 166 -9.47 -8.74 5.62
C VAL A 166 -9.95 -9.70 4.54
N ALA A 167 -10.99 -10.47 4.88
CA ALA A 167 -11.60 -11.41 3.94
C ALA A 167 -12.21 -10.69 2.73
N ASN A 168 -12.30 -11.36 1.58
CA ASN A 168 -12.85 -10.78 0.37
C ASN A 168 -14.29 -10.30 0.54
N GLU A 169 -15.08 -11.04 1.32
CA GLU A 169 -16.47 -10.71 1.64
C GLU A 169 -16.57 -9.40 2.44
N VAL A 170 -15.56 -9.11 3.29
CA VAL A 170 -15.50 -7.87 4.05
C VAL A 170 -15.13 -6.70 3.15
N TYR A 171 -14.18 -6.87 2.21
CA TYR A 171 -13.90 -5.84 1.19
C TYR A 171 -15.12 -5.57 0.32
N ALA A 172 -15.84 -6.60 -0.12
CA ALA A 172 -17.07 -6.46 -0.89
C ALA A 172 -18.17 -5.71 -0.10
N ALA A 173 -18.34 -6.04 1.17
CA ALA A 173 -19.27 -5.35 2.04
C ALA A 173 -18.88 -3.87 2.25
N LEU A 174 -17.60 -3.57 2.52
CA LEU A 174 -17.12 -2.18 2.63
C LEU A 174 -17.43 -1.35 1.37
N ALA A 175 -17.14 -1.91 0.19
CA ALA A 175 -17.40 -1.25 -1.08
C ALA A 175 -18.91 -1.04 -1.31
N SER A 176 -19.73 -2.06 -1.01
CA SER A 176 -21.19 -1.98 -1.13
C SER A 176 -21.78 -0.90 -0.18
N TYR A 177 -21.33 -0.88 1.08
CA TYR A 177 -21.78 0.10 2.06
C TYR A 177 -21.37 1.53 1.70
N ALA A 178 -20.15 1.69 1.19
CA ALA A 178 -19.66 2.97 0.72
C ALA A 178 -20.34 3.48 -0.57
N SER A 179 -20.94 2.59 -1.36
CA SER A 179 -21.71 2.93 -2.56
C SER A 179 -23.19 3.13 -2.29
N ALA A 180 -23.66 2.80 -1.09
CA ALA A 180 -25.07 2.98 -0.74
C ALA A 180 -25.44 4.48 -0.76
N PRO A 181 -26.66 4.83 -1.24
CA PRO A 181 -27.13 6.22 -1.26
C PRO A 181 -27.17 6.87 0.13
N GLU A 182 -27.44 6.07 1.14
CA GLU A 182 -27.48 6.50 2.53
C GLU A 182 -26.54 5.61 3.37
N PRO A 183 -25.91 6.19 4.45
CA PRO A 183 -25.11 5.42 5.37
C PRO A 183 -25.90 4.27 6.00
N GLN A 184 -25.25 3.13 6.13
CA GLN A 184 -25.83 1.96 6.81
C GLN A 184 -25.51 2.01 8.30
N ASP A 185 -26.52 1.73 9.14
CA ASP A 185 -26.39 1.77 10.59
C ASP A 185 -26.07 0.41 11.23
N VAL A 186 -26.16 -0.67 10.44
CA VAL A 186 -25.94 -2.04 10.92
C VAL A 186 -24.86 -2.70 10.08
N ALA A 187 -23.81 -3.16 10.74
CA ALA A 187 -22.74 -3.92 10.08
C ALA A 187 -23.23 -5.30 9.62
N PRO A 188 -22.59 -5.89 8.61
CA PRO A 188 -22.92 -7.24 8.15
C PRO A 188 -22.63 -8.27 9.25
N ASP A 189 -23.53 -9.26 9.42
CA ASP A 189 -23.38 -10.32 10.43
C ASP A 189 -22.26 -11.31 10.05
N MET A 190 -21.02 -10.98 10.41
CA MET A 190 -19.83 -11.80 10.16
C MET A 190 -19.13 -12.16 11.46
N LEU A 191 -18.87 -13.45 11.67
CA LEU A 191 -18.17 -13.93 12.87
C LEU A 191 -16.76 -13.39 12.98
N SER A 192 -16.06 -13.28 11.85
CA SER A 192 -14.68 -12.76 11.77
C SER A 192 -14.52 -11.93 10.50
N HIS A 193 -13.76 -10.85 10.58
CA HIS A 193 -13.36 -10.06 9.41
C HIS A 193 -11.99 -10.47 8.85
N ARG A 194 -11.29 -11.37 9.54
CA ARG A 194 -9.95 -11.80 9.15
C ARG A 194 -9.96 -12.67 7.90
N ARG A 195 -8.92 -12.53 7.11
CA ARG A 195 -8.63 -13.47 6.03
C ARG A 195 -8.05 -14.76 6.61
N LYS A 196 -8.57 -15.91 6.20
CA LYS A 196 -8.13 -17.24 6.71
C LYS A 196 -6.75 -17.65 6.17
N ALA A 197 -6.42 -17.25 4.94
CA ALA A 197 -5.16 -17.55 4.27
C ALA A 197 -4.71 -16.35 3.43
N PRO A 198 -3.39 -16.13 3.23
CA PRO A 198 -2.90 -15.09 2.35
C PRO A 198 -3.38 -15.35 0.91
N PRO A 199 -3.62 -14.29 0.10
CA PRO A 199 -4.03 -14.48 -1.29
C PRO A 199 -2.91 -15.11 -2.11
N THR A 200 -3.29 -15.90 -3.09
CA THR A 200 -2.39 -16.40 -4.14
C THR A 200 -2.14 -15.33 -5.20
N LEU A 201 -1.11 -15.48 -6.03
CA LEU A 201 -0.85 -14.56 -7.15
C LEU A 201 -2.06 -14.48 -8.12
N GLU A 202 -2.72 -15.60 -8.37
CA GLU A 202 -3.91 -15.64 -9.23
C GLU A 202 -5.09 -14.89 -8.63
N GLU A 203 -5.28 -14.96 -7.31
CA GLU A 203 -6.31 -14.20 -6.59
C GLU A 203 -5.98 -12.70 -6.59
N GLU A 204 -4.72 -12.31 -6.33
CA GLU A 204 -4.25 -10.91 -6.41
C GLU A 204 -4.52 -10.34 -7.82
N PHE A 205 -4.20 -11.10 -8.86
CA PHE A 205 -4.43 -10.71 -10.24
C PHE A 205 -5.93 -10.57 -10.57
N THR A 206 -6.76 -11.49 -10.09
CA THR A 206 -8.22 -11.44 -10.30
C THR A 206 -8.83 -10.20 -9.68
N LEU A 207 -8.43 -9.87 -8.44
CA LEU A 207 -8.89 -8.67 -7.74
C LEU A 207 -8.42 -7.38 -8.43
N ALA A 208 -7.15 -7.35 -8.87
CA ALA A 208 -6.59 -6.22 -9.61
C ALA A 208 -7.31 -6.01 -10.94
N SER A 209 -7.50 -7.08 -11.70
CA SER A 209 -8.18 -7.03 -13.02
C SER A 209 -9.61 -6.53 -12.89
N ALA A 210 -10.36 -6.98 -11.88
CA ALA A 210 -11.73 -6.52 -11.61
C ALA A 210 -11.78 -5.01 -11.27
N ALA A 211 -10.83 -4.50 -10.48
CA ALA A 211 -10.72 -3.08 -10.16
C ALA A 211 -10.33 -2.25 -11.40
N ILE A 212 -9.37 -2.72 -12.19
CA ILE A 212 -8.94 -2.08 -13.45
C ILE A 212 -10.11 -1.99 -14.44
N LEU A 213 -10.87 -3.06 -14.63
CA LEU A 213 -11.99 -3.07 -15.58
C LEU A 213 -13.09 -2.08 -15.16
N ARG A 214 -13.43 -2.00 -13.86
CA ARG A 214 -14.36 -0.95 -13.38
C ARG A 214 -13.80 0.46 -13.57
N GLY A 215 -12.50 0.65 -13.37
CA GLY A 215 -11.83 1.91 -13.67
C GLY A 215 -11.89 2.27 -15.17
N ARG A 216 -11.79 1.25 -16.07
CA ARG A 216 -11.96 1.42 -17.52
C ARG A 216 -13.39 1.81 -17.89
N ASP A 217 -14.41 1.21 -17.24
CA ASP A 217 -15.81 1.60 -17.43
C ASP A 217 -16.06 3.05 -17.00
N ALA A 218 -15.42 3.49 -15.92
CA ALA A 218 -15.49 4.88 -15.47
C ALA A 218 -14.76 5.84 -16.41
N LEU A 219 -13.64 5.46 -17.02
CA LEU A 219 -12.97 6.24 -18.07
C LEU A 219 -13.82 6.36 -19.33
N ASP A 220 -14.55 5.31 -19.70
CA ASP A 220 -15.46 5.39 -20.86
C ASP A 220 -16.58 6.38 -20.61
N ARG A 221 -17.13 6.48 -19.39
CA ARG A 221 -18.09 7.53 -19.03
C ARG A 221 -17.51 8.94 -19.19
N LEU A 222 -16.27 9.16 -18.75
CA LEU A 222 -15.56 10.42 -18.96
C LEU A 222 -15.41 10.72 -20.47
N ASN A 223 -15.03 9.72 -21.26
CA ASN A 223 -14.86 9.86 -22.70
C ASN A 223 -16.19 10.13 -23.45
N VAL A 224 -17.32 9.58 -22.97
CA VAL A 224 -18.67 9.91 -23.50
C VAL A 224 -18.93 11.40 -23.35
N GLU A 225 -18.70 11.98 -22.19
CA GLU A 225 -18.94 13.41 -21.93
C GLU A 225 -17.97 14.29 -22.75
N LEU A 226 -16.68 13.94 -22.82
CA LEU A 226 -15.67 14.69 -23.57
C LEU A 226 -15.92 14.67 -25.07
N LEU A 227 -16.20 13.50 -25.66
CA LEU A 227 -16.48 13.35 -27.09
C LEU A 227 -17.87 13.88 -27.45
N GLY A 228 -18.86 13.75 -26.55
CA GLY A 228 -20.17 14.37 -26.71
C GLY A 228 -20.07 15.88 -26.84
N ALA A 229 -19.38 16.54 -25.92
CA ALA A 229 -19.11 17.97 -25.97
C ALA A 229 -18.30 18.38 -27.23
N ALA A 230 -17.34 17.57 -27.65
CA ALA A 230 -16.59 17.80 -28.89
C ALA A 230 -17.47 17.70 -30.12
N SER A 231 -18.43 16.76 -30.17
CA SER A 231 -19.36 16.60 -31.30
C SER A 231 -20.32 17.79 -31.44
N GLU A 232 -20.73 18.38 -30.34
CA GLU A 232 -21.53 19.62 -30.35
C GLU A 232 -20.70 20.85 -30.77
N THR A 233 -19.43 20.91 -30.34
CA THR A 233 -18.58 22.11 -30.57
C THR A 233 -17.87 22.06 -31.92
N TRP A 234 -17.41 20.88 -32.37
CA TRP A 234 -16.70 20.69 -33.66
C TRP A 234 -17.26 19.48 -34.45
N PRO A 235 -18.48 19.61 -35.01
CA PRO A 235 -19.22 18.49 -35.65
C PRO A 235 -18.45 17.74 -36.73
N GLU A 236 -17.59 18.45 -37.50
CA GLU A 236 -16.82 17.84 -38.60
C GLU A 236 -15.48 17.20 -38.15
N ALA A 237 -15.01 17.50 -36.95
CA ALA A 237 -13.66 17.09 -36.48
C ALA A 237 -13.66 16.13 -35.32
N TRP A 238 -14.73 16.04 -34.53
CA TRP A 238 -14.79 15.27 -33.30
C TRP A 238 -14.48 13.78 -33.47
N SER A 239 -14.96 13.20 -34.58
CA SER A 239 -14.80 11.74 -34.83
C SER A 239 -13.34 11.33 -35.03
N SER A 240 -12.42 12.28 -35.27
CA SER A 240 -11.00 12.01 -35.41
C SER A 240 -10.23 12.17 -34.06
N ILE A 241 -10.88 12.66 -33.00
CA ILE A 241 -10.25 12.83 -31.67
C ILE A 241 -10.18 11.48 -30.95
N VAL A 242 -9.02 11.17 -30.36
CA VAL A 242 -8.78 9.93 -29.63
C VAL A 242 -8.31 10.24 -28.20
N PRO A 243 -9.22 10.50 -27.24
CA PRO A 243 -8.86 10.82 -25.87
C PRO A 243 -8.06 9.71 -25.17
N ARG A 244 -6.99 10.10 -24.47
CA ARG A 244 -6.16 9.22 -23.61
C ARG A 244 -5.53 9.98 -22.45
N PRO A 245 -6.21 10.96 -21.81
CA PRO A 245 -5.60 11.79 -20.79
C PRO A 245 -5.29 11.02 -19.51
N ILE A 246 -6.08 9.97 -19.20
CA ILE A 246 -5.94 9.12 -18.02
C ILE A 246 -5.87 7.66 -18.47
N ILE A 247 -4.91 6.92 -17.92
CA ILE A 247 -4.74 5.48 -18.19
C ILE A 247 -4.69 4.67 -16.90
N MET A 248 -4.99 3.37 -17.03
CA MET A 248 -4.80 2.37 -15.98
C MET A 248 -3.50 1.61 -16.21
N THR A 249 -2.75 1.38 -15.15
CA THR A 249 -1.50 0.63 -15.18
C THR A 249 -1.45 -0.38 -14.04
N SER A 250 -0.64 -1.45 -14.16
CA SER A 250 -0.46 -2.41 -13.08
C SER A 250 0.91 -3.09 -13.17
N TRP A 251 1.42 -3.57 -12.04
CA TRP A 251 2.56 -4.47 -11.99
C TRP A 251 2.27 -5.80 -11.28
N VAL A 252 1.01 -6.13 -11.05
CA VAL A 252 0.61 -7.41 -10.46
C VAL A 252 1.00 -8.55 -11.40
N GLY A 253 1.89 -9.45 -10.93
CA GLY A 253 2.48 -10.52 -11.76
C GLY A 253 3.77 -10.14 -12.51
N TYR A 254 4.24 -8.89 -12.37
CA TYR A 254 5.46 -8.37 -13.03
C TYR A 254 6.51 -7.86 -12.02
N ASP A 255 6.25 -7.99 -10.72
CA ASP A 255 7.15 -7.56 -9.66
C ASP A 255 8.06 -8.73 -9.27
N THR A 256 9.32 -8.64 -9.67
CA THR A 256 10.34 -9.66 -9.39
C THR A 256 11.33 -9.25 -8.30
N ASP A 257 11.10 -8.09 -7.64
CA ASP A 257 11.93 -7.63 -6.53
C ASP A 257 11.76 -8.55 -5.31
N GLY A 258 12.79 -9.35 -5.02
CA GLY A 258 12.79 -10.32 -3.92
C GLY A 258 11.72 -11.41 -4.02
N ARG A 259 11.25 -11.73 -5.23
CA ARG A 259 10.31 -12.82 -5.49
C ARG A 259 10.95 -13.91 -6.36
N THR A 260 10.87 -15.13 -5.88
CA THR A 260 11.34 -16.33 -6.60
C THR A 260 10.18 -17.21 -7.09
N ASP A 261 8.96 -16.87 -6.70
CA ASP A 261 7.72 -17.60 -6.98
C ASP A 261 7.04 -17.17 -8.29
N ILE A 262 7.52 -16.10 -8.98
CA ILE A 262 7.02 -15.66 -10.29
C ILE A 262 8.00 -16.09 -11.38
N GLY A 263 7.57 -17.04 -12.21
CA GLY A 263 8.28 -17.44 -13.42
C GLY A 263 7.97 -16.52 -14.62
N TRP A 264 8.80 -16.54 -15.66
CA TRP A 264 8.52 -15.82 -16.92
C TRP A 264 7.21 -16.27 -17.55
N TRP A 265 6.83 -17.53 -17.37
CA TRP A 265 5.55 -18.10 -17.83
C TRP A 265 4.34 -17.51 -17.12
N ASP A 266 4.45 -17.19 -15.82
CA ASP A 266 3.39 -16.51 -15.08
C ASP A 266 3.18 -15.10 -15.64
N THR A 267 4.27 -14.36 -15.84
CA THR A 267 4.24 -13.01 -16.43
C THR A 267 3.61 -13.01 -17.82
N LEU A 268 4.00 -13.94 -18.72
CA LEU A 268 3.41 -14.04 -20.06
C LEU A 268 1.94 -14.45 -20.02
N ARG A 269 1.58 -15.43 -19.17
CA ARG A 269 0.19 -15.87 -19.01
C ARG A 269 -0.71 -14.74 -18.53
N LEU A 270 -0.27 -13.95 -17.53
CA LEU A 270 -1.04 -12.82 -17.03
C LEU A 270 -1.14 -11.70 -18.08
N ARG A 271 -0.08 -11.47 -18.85
CA ARG A 271 -0.13 -10.51 -19.98
C ARG A 271 -1.10 -10.93 -21.06
N LEU A 272 -1.13 -12.19 -21.41
CA LEU A 272 -2.11 -12.74 -22.36
C LEU A 272 -3.56 -12.64 -21.83
N LYS A 273 -3.78 -12.87 -20.53
CA LYS A 273 -5.10 -12.65 -19.90
C LYS A 273 -5.55 -11.19 -20.02
N MET A 274 -4.65 -10.23 -19.75
CA MET A 274 -4.95 -8.80 -19.91
C MET A 274 -5.23 -8.42 -21.36
N LYS A 275 -4.56 -9.06 -22.32
CA LYS A 275 -4.85 -8.91 -23.75
C LYS A 275 -6.24 -9.47 -24.10
N LEU A 276 -6.58 -10.64 -23.59
CA LEU A 276 -7.90 -11.23 -23.79
C LEU A 276 -9.01 -10.32 -23.26
N PHE A 277 -8.86 -9.78 -22.04
CA PHE A 277 -9.81 -8.83 -21.48
C PHE A 277 -9.99 -7.59 -22.36
N GLN A 278 -8.91 -7.06 -22.92
CA GLN A 278 -8.96 -5.91 -23.82
C GLN A 278 -9.72 -6.20 -25.12
N LEU A 279 -9.43 -7.34 -25.75
CA LEU A 279 -10.11 -7.76 -26.99
C LEU A 279 -11.59 -8.08 -26.78
N GLN A 280 -11.91 -8.81 -25.69
CA GLN A 280 -13.28 -9.12 -25.31
C GLN A 280 -14.07 -7.84 -24.99
N ARG A 281 -13.45 -6.89 -24.29
CA ARG A 281 -14.05 -5.58 -24.00
C ARG A 281 -14.37 -4.82 -25.27
N LEU A 282 -13.40 -4.64 -26.17
CA LEU A 282 -13.62 -3.95 -27.44
C LEU A 282 -14.73 -4.61 -28.25
N ARG A 283 -14.69 -5.96 -28.39
CA ARG A 283 -15.72 -6.73 -29.10
C ARG A 283 -17.11 -6.48 -28.50
N GLN A 284 -17.23 -6.50 -27.16
CA GLN A 284 -18.53 -6.30 -26.52
C GLN A 284 -19.04 -4.87 -26.71
N GLN A 285 -18.16 -3.86 -26.57
CA GLN A 285 -18.53 -2.46 -26.80
C GLN A 285 -19.04 -2.20 -28.23
N ILE A 286 -18.43 -2.86 -29.25
CA ILE A 286 -18.91 -2.75 -30.64
C ILE A 286 -20.27 -3.45 -30.79
N VAL A 287 -20.50 -4.59 -30.15
CA VAL A 287 -21.81 -5.24 -30.16
C VAL A 287 -22.87 -4.37 -29.50
N ASP A 288 -22.58 -3.81 -28.34
CA ASP A 288 -23.50 -2.99 -27.55
C ASP A 288 -23.84 -1.66 -28.23
N SER A 289 -22.96 -1.14 -29.09
CA SER A 289 -23.21 0.07 -29.88
C SER A 289 -24.32 -0.12 -30.92
N GLY A 290 -24.62 -1.34 -31.33
CA GLY A 290 -25.56 -1.63 -32.39
C GLY A 290 -25.07 -1.27 -33.82
N ALA A 291 -23.80 -0.87 -33.98
CA ALA A 291 -23.22 -0.52 -35.27
C ALA A 291 -23.04 -1.76 -36.17
N GLU A 292 -23.21 -1.59 -37.47
CA GLU A 292 -22.91 -2.65 -38.44
C GLU A 292 -21.39 -2.83 -38.60
N ALA A 293 -20.84 -3.88 -37.97
CA ALA A 293 -19.39 -4.12 -37.91
C ALA A 293 -19.01 -5.61 -38.07
N ALA A 294 -19.72 -6.38 -38.91
CA ALA A 294 -19.57 -7.83 -39.01
C ALA A 294 -18.13 -8.29 -39.27
N THR A 295 -17.39 -7.63 -40.14
CA THR A 295 -15.98 -7.95 -40.48
C THR A 295 -15.06 -7.71 -39.23
N LEU A 296 -15.21 -6.58 -38.59
CA LEU A 296 -14.46 -6.22 -37.38
C LEU A 296 -14.74 -7.22 -36.24
N LEU A 297 -16.02 -7.53 -35.99
CA LEU A 297 -16.46 -8.49 -34.96
C LEU A 297 -15.93 -9.91 -35.23
N SER A 298 -15.92 -10.34 -36.50
CA SER A 298 -15.33 -11.64 -36.89
C SER A 298 -13.82 -11.68 -36.60
N ARG A 299 -13.09 -10.59 -36.92
CA ARG A 299 -11.66 -10.46 -36.64
C ARG A 299 -11.37 -10.47 -35.14
N LEU A 300 -12.13 -9.72 -34.35
CA LEU A 300 -11.98 -9.70 -32.88
C LEU A 300 -12.31 -11.05 -32.24
N SER A 301 -13.36 -11.75 -32.72
CA SER A 301 -13.73 -13.06 -32.20
C SER A 301 -12.62 -14.09 -32.49
N ARG A 302 -12.02 -14.06 -33.69
CA ARG A 302 -10.86 -14.88 -34.03
C ARG A 302 -9.65 -14.59 -33.14
N ALA A 303 -9.37 -13.31 -32.89
CA ALA A 303 -8.29 -12.92 -32.01
C ALA A 303 -8.51 -13.41 -30.57
N CYS A 304 -9.72 -13.28 -30.01
CA CYS A 304 -10.04 -13.79 -28.67
C CYS A 304 -9.78 -15.30 -28.61
N TYR A 305 -10.32 -16.08 -29.56
CA TYR A 305 -10.12 -17.54 -29.62
C TYR A 305 -8.63 -17.92 -29.70
N THR A 306 -7.83 -17.18 -30.48
CA THR A 306 -6.39 -17.43 -30.62
C THR A 306 -5.67 -17.16 -29.29
N VAL A 307 -5.99 -16.05 -28.61
CA VAL A 307 -5.36 -15.70 -27.33
C VAL A 307 -5.78 -16.68 -26.22
N GLU A 308 -7.03 -17.17 -26.22
CA GLU A 308 -7.48 -18.24 -25.31
C GLU A 308 -6.67 -19.51 -25.49
N ALA A 309 -6.40 -19.93 -26.72
CA ALA A 309 -5.55 -21.06 -27.03
C ALA A 309 -4.11 -20.85 -26.55
N GLN A 310 -3.54 -19.63 -26.74
CA GLN A 310 -2.21 -19.26 -26.24
C GLN A 310 -2.12 -19.29 -24.71
N ILE A 311 -3.16 -18.85 -24.00
CA ILE A 311 -3.24 -18.92 -22.54
C ILE A 311 -3.27 -20.38 -22.07
N ALA A 312 -4.05 -21.22 -22.72
CA ALA A 312 -4.18 -22.65 -22.39
C ALA A 312 -2.87 -23.44 -22.58
N ALA A 313 -2.09 -23.10 -23.62
CA ALA A 313 -0.81 -23.71 -23.93
C ALA A 313 0.36 -23.13 -23.10
N CYS A 314 0.16 -22.01 -22.39
CA CYS A 314 1.24 -21.36 -21.64
C CYS A 314 1.78 -22.29 -20.54
N PRO A 315 3.12 -22.53 -20.47
CA PRO A 315 3.70 -23.42 -19.48
C PRO A 315 3.38 -22.98 -18.05
N LYS A 316 3.41 -23.94 -17.11
CA LYS A 316 3.22 -23.68 -15.67
C LYS A 316 4.51 -23.81 -14.87
N SER A 317 5.58 -24.22 -15.53
CA SER A 317 6.92 -24.42 -14.98
C SER A 317 7.94 -24.33 -16.10
N ALA A 318 9.24 -24.41 -15.77
CA ALA A 318 10.33 -24.48 -16.75
C ALA A 318 10.38 -25.87 -17.44
N ASP A 319 9.34 -26.22 -18.18
CA ASP A 319 9.22 -27.46 -18.93
C ASP A 319 9.53 -27.23 -20.41
N LEU A 320 10.42 -28.03 -20.99
CA LEU A 320 10.88 -27.86 -22.37
C LEU A 320 9.79 -28.14 -23.39
N GLU A 321 9.05 -29.24 -23.24
CA GLU A 321 8.02 -29.69 -24.21
C GLU A 321 6.87 -28.70 -24.24
N ALA A 322 6.36 -28.31 -23.08
CA ALA A 322 5.33 -27.27 -22.95
C ALA A 322 5.80 -25.90 -23.47
N THR A 323 7.08 -25.56 -23.29
CA THR A 323 7.65 -24.32 -23.82
C THR A 323 7.72 -24.33 -25.34
N VAL A 324 8.09 -25.45 -25.96
CA VAL A 324 8.13 -25.60 -27.45
C VAL A 324 6.72 -25.49 -28.03
N GLU A 325 5.73 -26.16 -27.43
CA GLU A 325 4.33 -26.07 -27.85
C GLU A 325 3.81 -24.66 -27.80
N PHE A 326 4.01 -23.99 -26.65
CA PHE A 326 3.63 -22.58 -26.46
C PHE A 326 4.35 -21.65 -27.43
N ALA A 327 5.67 -21.79 -27.60
CA ALA A 327 6.47 -20.97 -28.49
C ALA A 327 5.98 -21.08 -29.93
N THR A 328 5.71 -22.30 -30.41
CA THR A 328 5.16 -22.53 -31.74
C THR A 328 3.82 -21.82 -31.91
N LEU A 329 2.90 -21.99 -30.94
CA LEU A 329 1.57 -21.40 -31.04
C LEU A 329 1.61 -19.86 -31.03
N ILE A 330 2.44 -19.23 -30.15
CA ILE A 330 2.49 -17.78 -30.03
C ILE A 330 3.20 -17.11 -31.22
N VAL A 331 4.21 -17.76 -31.80
CA VAL A 331 4.96 -17.26 -32.96
C VAL A 331 4.13 -17.36 -34.24
N ASP A 332 3.54 -18.53 -34.52
CA ASP A 332 2.84 -18.80 -35.76
C ASP A 332 1.49 -18.06 -35.86
N HIS A 333 0.86 -17.76 -34.72
CA HIS A 333 -0.46 -17.14 -34.71
C HIS A 333 -0.49 -15.71 -34.21
N LYS A 334 0.66 -15.02 -34.09
CA LYS A 334 0.74 -13.63 -33.58
C LYS A 334 -0.12 -12.64 -34.36
N GLU A 335 -0.20 -12.76 -35.68
CA GLU A 335 -1.04 -11.90 -36.54
C GLU A 335 -2.54 -12.16 -36.33
N ALA A 336 -2.95 -13.43 -36.14
CA ALA A 336 -4.32 -13.77 -35.82
C ALA A 336 -4.74 -13.28 -34.43
N ALA A 337 -3.79 -13.23 -33.47
CA ALA A 337 -3.96 -12.70 -32.12
C ALA A 337 -3.91 -11.15 -32.07
N ILE A 338 -3.63 -10.48 -33.17
CA ILE A 338 -3.42 -9.04 -33.33
C ILE A 338 -2.24 -8.56 -32.44
N LEU A 339 -1.09 -8.28 -33.04
CA LEU A 339 0.09 -7.83 -32.36
C LEU A 339 0.10 -6.30 -32.17
N ASP A 340 -0.37 -5.56 -33.19
CA ASP A 340 -0.39 -4.12 -33.22
C ASP A 340 -1.84 -3.60 -33.25
N PRO A 341 -2.27 -2.76 -32.31
CA PRO A 341 -3.60 -2.15 -32.30
C PRO A 341 -3.88 -1.28 -33.52
N ALA A 342 -2.86 -0.70 -34.17
CA ALA A 342 -3.02 0.17 -35.32
C ALA A 342 -3.74 -0.52 -36.50
N VAL A 343 -3.62 -1.85 -36.64
CA VAL A 343 -4.29 -2.61 -37.68
C VAL A 343 -5.83 -2.63 -37.61
N LEU A 344 -6.40 -2.13 -36.50
CA LEU A 344 -7.85 -1.95 -36.31
C LEU A 344 -8.30 -0.49 -36.53
N GLY A 345 -7.37 0.44 -36.74
CA GLY A 345 -7.65 1.87 -36.77
C GLY A 345 -8.65 2.24 -37.86
N ASP A 346 -8.35 1.88 -39.11
CA ASP A 346 -9.20 2.18 -40.27
C ASP A 346 -10.58 1.51 -40.16
N ALA A 347 -10.63 0.25 -39.75
CA ALA A 347 -11.90 -0.45 -39.57
C ALA A 347 -12.78 0.14 -38.47
N LEU A 348 -12.19 0.66 -37.38
CA LEU A 348 -12.94 1.38 -36.36
C LEU A 348 -13.43 2.74 -36.88
N GLN A 349 -12.61 3.46 -37.65
CA GLN A 349 -13.00 4.74 -38.24
C GLN A 349 -14.15 4.55 -39.26
N ASP A 350 -14.05 3.55 -40.16
CA ASP A 350 -15.12 3.23 -41.13
C ASP A 350 -16.47 2.96 -40.45
N VAL A 351 -16.44 2.24 -39.28
CA VAL A 351 -17.65 2.00 -38.48
C VAL A 351 -18.20 3.30 -37.90
N ILE A 352 -17.33 4.18 -37.39
CA ILE A 352 -17.74 5.49 -36.87
C ILE A 352 -18.39 6.37 -37.96
N ASP A 353 -17.79 6.40 -39.13
CA ASP A 353 -18.24 7.24 -40.26
C ASP A 353 -19.57 6.77 -40.89
N THR A 354 -19.91 5.50 -40.72
CA THR A 354 -21.13 4.89 -41.32
C THR A 354 -22.26 4.67 -40.31
N ALA A 355 -22.00 4.74 -39.01
CA ALA A 355 -22.96 4.45 -37.95
C ALA A 355 -23.91 5.64 -37.69
N SER A 356 -25.03 5.38 -36.99
CA SER A 356 -25.87 6.47 -36.44
C SER A 356 -25.06 7.32 -35.44
N PRO A 357 -25.45 8.60 -35.20
CA PRO A 357 -24.68 9.45 -34.27
C PRO A 357 -24.44 8.86 -32.91
N GLU A 358 -25.41 8.18 -32.32
CA GLU A 358 -25.28 7.51 -31.01
C GLU A 358 -24.33 6.30 -31.07
N ALA A 359 -24.45 5.47 -32.10
CA ALA A 359 -23.55 4.35 -32.31
C ALA A 359 -22.13 4.82 -32.64
N ALA A 360 -21.97 5.88 -33.43
CA ALA A 360 -20.69 6.48 -33.75
C ALA A 360 -19.97 6.99 -32.49
N LEU A 361 -20.68 7.67 -31.57
CA LEU A 361 -20.12 8.11 -30.29
C LEU A 361 -19.67 6.90 -29.45
N SER A 362 -20.50 5.86 -29.36
CA SER A 362 -20.19 4.65 -28.59
C SER A 362 -18.94 3.94 -29.14
N VAL A 363 -18.81 3.84 -30.47
CA VAL A 363 -17.63 3.24 -31.13
C VAL A 363 -16.38 4.13 -30.96
N ALA A 364 -16.53 5.45 -31.01
CA ALA A 364 -15.43 6.39 -30.80
C ALA A 364 -14.89 6.30 -29.35
N VAL A 365 -15.75 6.15 -28.34
CA VAL A 365 -15.38 5.87 -26.95
C VAL A 365 -14.63 4.52 -26.83
N ALA A 366 -15.14 3.47 -27.44
CA ALA A 366 -14.48 2.15 -27.46
C ALA A 366 -13.08 2.24 -28.10
N ARG A 367 -12.97 2.96 -29.23
CA ARG A 367 -11.70 3.25 -29.92
C ARG A 367 -10.73 4.01 -29.00
N ALA A 368 -11.18 5.07 -28.33
CA ALA A 368 -10.38 5.86 -27.42
C ALA A 368 -9.81 4.98 -26.29
N GLY A 369 -10.66 4.18 -25.62
CA GLY A 369 -10.24 3.26 -24.58
C GLY A 369 -9.26 2.18 -25.09
N PHE A 370 -9.45 1.68 -26.29
CA PHE A 370 -8.57 0.71 -26.92
C PHE A 370 -7.18 1.28 -27.22
N PHE A 371 -7.10 2.41 -27.91
CA PHE A 371 -5.81 3.04 -28.24
C PHE A 371 -5.09 3.65 -27.04
N ALA A 372 -5.80 4.06 -25.99
CA ALA A 372 -5.18 4.53 -24.76
C ALA A 372 -4.39 3.42 -24.04
N HIS A 373 -4.76 2.14 -24.19
CA HIS A 373 -4.18 1.01 -23.48
C HIS A 373 -3.49 -0.04 -24.37
N GLY A 374 -3.62 0.08 -25.70
CA GLY A 374 -3.03 -0.87 -26.66
C GLY A 374 -3.64 -2.26 -26.57
N MET A 375 -2.80 -3.28 -26.68
CA MET A 375 -3.24 -4.70 -26.66
C MET A 375 -3.37 -5.27 -25.24
N SER A 376 -3.70 -4.44 -24.26
CA SER A 376 -3.87 -4.88 -22.87
C SER A 376 -4.92 -4.03 -22.15
N ALA A 377 -5.65 -4.60 -21.20
CA ALA A 377 -6.59 -3.85 -20.37
C ALA A 377 -5.93 -2.78 -19.50
N SER A 378 -4.62 -2.90 -19.24
CA SER A 378 -3.78 -1.89 -18.55
C SER A 378 -2.37 -1.89 -19.09
N HIS A 379 -1.64 -0.76 -18.93
CA HIS A 379 -0.19 -0.76 -19.13
C HIS A 379 0.53 -1.58 -18.06
N SER A 380 1.77 -1.99 -18.33
CA SER A 380 2.54 -2.82 -17.42
C SER A 380 3.76 -2.08 -16.85
N HIS A 381 3.94 -2.21 -15.54
CA HIS A 381 5.18 -1.89 -14.88
C HIS A 381 5.90 -3.18 -14.50
N THR A 382 7.21 -3.24 -14.62
CA THR A 382 8.06 -4.32 -14.12
C THR A 382 8.99 -3.77 -13.07
N ARG A 383 9.37 -4.57 -12.07
CA ARG A 383 10.26 -4.11 -10.99
C ARG A 383 11.30 -5.15 -10.62
N LEU A 384 12.53 -4.67 -10.38
CA LEU A 384 13.58 -5.40 -9.68
C LEU A 384 14.45 -4.41 -8.86
N ASN A 385 15.43 -4.90 -8.10
CA ASN A 385 16.35 -4.04 -7.36
C ASN A 385 17.68 -3.84 -8.08
N ALA A 386 18.40 -2.77 -7.70
CA ALA A 386 19.69 -2.40 -8.29
C ALA A 386 20.74 -3.52 -8.17
N THR A 387 20.78 -4.26 -7.06
CA THR A 387 21.73 -5.35 -6.83
C THR A 387 21.57 -6.47 -7.86
N GLN A 388 20.34 -6.87 -8.19
CA GLN A 388 20.09 -7.89 -9.23
C GLN A 388 20.55 -7.42 -10.60
N LEU A 389 20.35 -6.15 -10.92
CA LEU A 389 20.84 -5.53 -12.17
C LEU A 389 22.37 -5.47 -12.21
N HIS A 390 23.01 -4.97 -11.15
CA HIS A 390 24.46 -4.86 -11.06
C HIS A 390 25.16 -6.22 -11.19
N ASN A 391 24.61 -7.27 -10.59
CA ASN A 391 25.15 -8.63 -10.67
C ASN A 391 25.19 -9.14 -12.11
N VAL A 392 24.13 -8.92 -12.90
CA VAL A 392 24.10 -9.32 -14.32
C VAL A 392 25.11 -8.52 -15.14
N ILE A 393 25.20 -7.22 -14.93
CA ILE A 393 26.16 -6.35 -15.63
C ILE A 393 27.59 -6.74 -15.30
N ARG A 394 27.91 -6.95 -14.02
CA ARG A 394 29.26 -7.42 -13.60
C ARG A 394 29.62 -8.74 -14.26
N GLN A 395 28.71 -9.69 -14.30
CA GLN A 395 28.94 -10.99 -14.95
C GLN A 395 29.16 -10.86 -16.47
N ARG A 396 28.34 -10.09 -17.17
CA ARG A 396 28.42 -9.96 -18.65
C ARG A 396 29.56 -9.12 -19.12
N LEU A 397 29.88 -8.02 -18.43
CA LEU A 397 30.97 -7.10 -18.76
C LEU A 397 32.27 -7.41 -18.00
N ARG A 398 32.26 -8.40 -17.10
CA ARG A 398 33.40 -8.82 -16.28
C ARG A 398 33.99 -7.69 -15.41
N PHE A 399 33.13 -6.81 -14.93
CA PHE A 399 33.53 -5.75 -13.99
C PHE A 399 33.85 -6.36 -12.62
N THR A 400 34.98 -5.93 -12.02
CA THR A 400 35.42 -6.40 -10.69
C THR A 400 35.02 -5.44 -9.57
N ASP A 401 34.86 -4.17 -9.92
CA ASP A 401 34.55 -3.09 -8.97
C ASP A 401 33.18 -3.28 -8.32
N ASP A 402 33.09 -3.00 -7.03
CA ASP A 402 31.84 -3.09 -6.29
C ASP A 402 31.00 -1.83 -6.52
N PRO A 403 29.79 -1.94 -7.08
CA PRO A 403 28.89 -0.80 -7.27
C PRO A 403 28.41 -0.14 -5.98
N ALA A 404 28.45 -0.83 -4.85
CA ALA A 404 28.10 -0.30 -3.54
C ALA A 404 29.22 0.57 -2.93
N ASP A 405 30.46 0.44 -3.41
CA ASP A 405 31.57 1.24 -2.92
C ASP A 405 31.64 2.60 -3.65
N PRO A 406 31.44 3.73 -2.96
CA PRO A 406 31.54 5.06 -3.56
C PRO A 406 32.89 5.35 -4.23
N ALA A 407 33.98 4.72 -3.79
CA ALA A 407 35.30 4.89 -4.38
C ALA A 407 35.40 4.37 -5.83
N HIS A 408 34.60 3.38 -6.19
CA HIS A 408 34.53 2.82 -7.53
C HIS A 408 33.62 3.54 -8.50
N ARG A 409 32.77 4.45 -8.01
CA ARG A 409 31.68 5.11 -8.78
C ARG A 409 32.18 5.73 -10.10
N ARG A 410 33.27 6.47 -10.05
CA ARG A 410 33.84 7.12 -11.24
C ARG A 410 34.35 6.14 -12.28
N ALA A 411 35.00 5.06 -11.86
CA ALA A 411 35.48 4.01 -12.75
C ALA A 411 34.32 3.25 -13.39
N LEU A 412 33.31 2.89 -12.61
CA LEU A 412 32.12 2.21 -13.09
C LEU A 412 31.33 3.04 -14.12
N LEU A 413 31.20 4.36 -13.89
CA LEU A 413 30.57 5.28 -14.84
C LEU A 413 31.37 5.36 -16.16
N ALA A 414 32.71 5.37 -16.11
CA ALA A 414 33.53 5.35 -17.31
C ALA A 414 33.37 4.03 -18.08
N HIS A 415 33.50 2.90 -17.40
CA HIS A 415 33.40 1.56 -18.00
C HIS A 415 32.04 1.29 -18.62
N ILE A 416 30.93 1.71 -17.98
CA ILE A 416 29.57 1.49 -18.53
C ILE A 416 29.33 2.38 -19.76
N ASN A 417 29.89 3.60 -19.82
CA ASN A 417 29.81 4.45 -21.00
C ASN A 417 30.57 3.84 -22.18
N GLU A 418 31.78 3.33 -21.96
CA GLU A 418 32.57 2.61 -23.00
C GLU A 418 31.78 1.36 -23.49
N ALA A 419 31.16 0.60 -22.58
CA ALA A 419 30.34 -0.55 -22.94
C ALA A 419 29.09 -0.16 -23.76
N LEU A 420 28.50 1.03 -23.50
CA LEU A 420 27.36 1.55 -24.24
C LEU A 420 27.71 1.98 -25.68
N GLU A 421 28.98 2.33 -25.96
CA GLU A 421 29.46 2.65 -27.33
C GLU A 421 29.47 1.41 -28.25
N SER A 422 29.74 0.24 -27.67
CA SER A 422 29.98 -1.00 -28.42
C SER A 422 28.83 -2.04 -28.29
N VAL A 423 27.79 -1.75 -27.52
CA VAL A 423 26.69 -2.71 -27.30
C VAL A 423 25.90 -2.97 -28.59
N SER A 424 25.68 -4.24 -28.89
CA SER A 424 24.82 -4.69 -30.00
C SER A 424 23.70 -5.59 -29.47
N ALA A 425 22.54 -5.49 -30.11
CA ALA A 425 21.41 -6.31 -29.73
C ALA A 425 21.65 -7.80 -30.06
N VAL A 426 21.33 -8.66 -29.08
CA VAL A 426 21.36 -10.11 -29.27
C VAL A 426 19.95 -10.62 -29.49
N PRO A 427 19.73 -11.61 -30.35
CA PRO A 427 18.43 -12.21 -30.54
C PRO A 427 18.02 -12.97 -29.26
N VAL A 428 16.74 -12.79 -28.86
CA VAL A 428 16.12 -13.51 -27.74
C VAL A 428 15.08 -14.47 -28.30
N ASP A 429 15.15 -15.74 -27.92
CA ASP A 429 14.13 -16.75 -28.21
C ASP A 429 13.65 -17.44 -26.91
N PHE A 430 12.65 -18.33 -27.01
CA PHE A 430 12.13 -19.03 -25.83
C PHE A 430 13.13 -20.03 -25.25
N GLY A 431 14.04 -20.58 -26.06
CA GLY A 431 15.09 -21.48 -25.58
C GLY A 431 16.09 -20.76 -24.72
N ALA A 432 16.54 -19.56 -25.14
CA ALA A 432 17.40 -18.69 -24.34
C ALA A 432 16.72 -18.25 -23.04
N LEU A 433 15.43 -17.90 -23.11
CA LEU A 433 14.64 -17.52 -21.93
C LEU A 433 14.46 -18.68 -20.93
N LEU A 434 14.29 -19.91 -21.41
CA LEU A 434 14.11 -21.10 -20.58
C LEU A 434 15.35 -21.41 -19.72
N VAL A 435 16.55 -21.19 -20.26
CA VAL A 435 17.82 -21.52 -19.57
C VAL A 435 18.39 -20.36 -18.76
N GLU A 436 17.94 -19.12 -18.96
CA GLU A 436 18.45 -17.93 -18.25
C GLU A 436 18.10 -17.98 -16.76
N GLN A 437 19.11 -17.88 -15.91
CA GLN A 437 18.94 -17.94 -14.45
C GLN A 437 19.01 -16.56 -13.79
N ALA A 438 19.67 -15.60 -14.41
CA ALA A 438 19.84 -14.27 -13.86
C ALA A 438 18.56 -13.45 -13.97
N SER A 439 17.99 -13.04 -12.84
CA SER A 439 16.67 -12.42 -12.75
C SER A 439 16.51 -11.18 -13.65
N ALA A 440 17.51 -10.27 -13.68
CA ALA A 440 17.42 -9.06 -14.47
C ALA A 440 17.49 -9.37 -16.00
N ALA A 441 18.33 -10.29 -16.42
CA ALA A 441 18.39 -10.72 -17.82
C ALA A 441 17.08 -11.41 -18.24
N ARG A 442 16.58 -12.33 -17.42
CA ARG A 442 15.32 -13.04 -17.67
C ARG A 442 14.13 -12.09 -17.76
N LEU A 443 14.08 -11.05 -16.91
CA LEU A 443 13.03 -10.02 -16.98
C LEU A 443 13.08 -9.29 -18.33
N MET A 444 14.24 -8.79 -18.74
CA MET A 444 14.39 -8.08 -20.02
C MET A 444 14.09 -8.99 -21.22
N MET A 445 14.51 -10.25 -21.19
CA MET A 445 14.15 -11.23 -22.20
C MET A 445 12.66 -11.52 -22.25
N THR A 446 11.98 -11.56 -21.10
CA THR A 446 10.50 -11.69 -21.02
C THR A 446 9.82 -10.48 -21.67
N VAL A 447 10.28 -9.26 -21.38
CA VAL A 447 9.78 -8.05 -22.06
C VAL A 447 10.00 -8.13 -23.58
N ALA A 448 11.18 -8.57 -24.02
CA ALA A 448 11.46 -8.77 -25.45
C ALA A 448 10.47 -9.76 -26.10
N GLN A 449 10.08 -10.83 -25.43
CA GLN A 449 9.07 -11.77 -25.95
C GLN A 449 7.66 -11.15 -25.98
N ILE A 450 7.31 -10.33 -24.98
CA ILE A 450 6.04 -9.58 -24.99
C ILE A 450 5.99 -8.65 -26.21
N VAL A 451 7.03 -7.87 -26.45
CA VAL A 451 7.09 -6.92 -27.58
C VAL A 451 7.02 -7.63 -28.91
N LYS A 452 7.68 -8.78 -29.06
CA LYS A 452 7.72 -9.54 -30.32
C LYS A 452 6.41 -10.26 -30.64
N HIS A 453 5.67 -10.75 -29.65
CA HIS A 453 4.63 -11.75 -29.88
C HIS A 453 3.27 -11.41 -29.25
N ILE A 454 3.20 -10.45 -28.32
CA ILE A 454 1.94 -10.14 -27.61
C ILE A 454 1.48 -8.71 -27.88
N ASP A 455 2.38 -7.71 -27.70
CA ASP A 455 2.05 -6.29 -27.88
C ASP A 455 3.32 -5.52 -28.31
N SER A 456 3.35 -5.05 -29.56
CA SER A 456 4.51 -4.39 -30.15
C SER A 456 4.61 -2.89 -29.85
N THR A 457 3.58 -2.30 -29.28
CA THR A 457 3.43 -0.83 -29.21
C THR A 457 3.49 -0.26 -27.80
N THR A 458 3.01 -1.00 -26.79
CA THR A 458 2.92 -0.51 -25.43
C THR A 458 4.30 -0.49 -24.78
N LEU A 459 4.72 0.70 -24.29
CA LEU A 459 5.93 0.86 -23.48
C LEU A 459 5.78 0.16 -22.14
N VAL A 460 6.85 -0.48 -21.68
CA VAL A 460 6.92 -1.14 -20.36
C VAL A 460 7.73 -0.26 -19.41
N ARG A 461 7.15 0.13 -18.29
CA ARG A 461 7.88 0.85 -17.23
C ARG A 461 8.76 -0.11 -16.46
N PHE A 462 10.06 0.20 -16.40
CA PHE A 462 11.04 -0.57 -15.65
C PHE A 462 11.45 0.17 -14.37
N LEU A 463 10.90 -0.28 -13.25
CA LEU A 463 11.14 0.28 -11.92
C LEU A 463 12.37 -0.36 -11.28
N ILE A 464 13.32 0.45 -10.82
CA ILE A 464 14.55 -0.01 -10.19
C ILE A 464 14.56 0.42 -8.73
N ALA A 465 14.32 -0.52 -7.81
CA ALA A 465 14.40 -0.28 -6.38
C ALA A 465 15.86 -0.07 -5.93
N GLU A 466 16.06 0.70 -4.85
CA GLU A 466 17.39 0.95 -4.26
C GLU A 466 18.36 1.62 -5.24
N THR A 467 17.91 2.60 -6.03
CA THR A 467 18.77 3.35 -6.96
C THR A 467 19.56 4.43 -6.22
N GLU A 468 20.90 4.29 -6.19
CA GLU A 468 21.79 5.20 -5.46
C GLU A 468 22.86 5.88 -6.36
N SER A 469 22.91 5.57 -7.65
CA SER A 469 23.89 6.15 -8.58
C SER A 469 23.40 6.21 -10.01
N GLY A 470 23.96 7.13 -10.81
CA GLY A 470 23.72 7.20 -12.26
C GLY A 470 24.21 5.97 -13.01
N TYR A 471 25.20 5.25 -12.44
CA TYR A 471 25.65 3.96 -12.99
C TYR A 471 24.50 2.96 -13.11
N THR A 472 23.59 2.89 -12.12
CA THR A 472 22.42 1.99 -12.15
C THR A 472 21.54 2.24 -13.38
N LEU A 473 21.32 3.51 -13.74
CA LEU A 473 20.53 3.90 -14.90
C LEU A 473 21.21 3.53 -16.22
N LEU A 474 22.51 3.78 -16.32
CA LEU A 474 23.30 3.41 -17.50
C LEU A 474 23.43 1.90 -17.65
N ALA A 475 23.53 1.15 -16.56
CA ALA A 475 23.50 -0.30 -16.51
C ALA A 475 22.18 -0.87 -17.04
N ALA A 476 21.06 -0.27 -16.64
CA ALA A 476 19.74 -0.63 -17.15
C ALA A 476 19.61 -0.33 -18.66
N LEU A 477 20.11 0.82 -19.11
CA LEU A 477 20.13 1.19 -20.52
C LEU A 477 20.98 0.21 -21.34
N TRP A 478 22.18 -0.16 -20.83
CA TRP A 478 23.02 -1.14 -21.49
C TRP A 478 22.30 -2.48 -21.67
N LEU A 479 21.64 -2.97 -20.62
CA LEU A 479 20.92 -4.23 -20.65
C LEU A 479 19.71 -4.18 -21.61
N ALA A 480 18.99 -3.05 -21.65
CA ALA A 480 17.90 -2.83 -22.60
C ALA A 480 18.38 -2.81 -24.05
N ARG A 481 19.51 -2.12 -24.35
CA ARG A 481 20.15 -2.14 -25.68
C ARG A 481 20.65 -3.53 -26.06
N HIS A 482 21.23 -4.26 -25.09
CA HIS A 482 21.72 -5.62 -25.32
C HIS A 482 20.63 -6.59 -25.75
N PHE A 483 19.39 -6.40 -25.29
CA PHE A 483 18.23 -7.19 -25.72
C PHE A 483 17.36 -6.51 -26.79
N GLY A 484 17.76 -5.37 -27.30
CA GLY A 484 17.07 -4.66 -28.39
C GLY A 484 15.67 -4.14 -28.03
N ILE A 485 15.50 -3.68 -26.78
CA ILE A 485 14.22 -3.15 -26.26
C ILE A 485 14.35 -1.75 -25.66
N ASP A 486 15.42 -1.02 -25.93
CA ASP A 486 15.66 0.31 -25.37
C ASP A 486 14.64 1.38 -25.83
N ASP A 487 13.94 1.13 -26.93
CA ASP A 487 12.83 1.95 -27.41
C ASP A 487 11.44 1.50 -26.87
N LYS A 488 11.38 0.39 -26.14
CA LYS A 488 10.15 -0.21 -25.60
C LYS A 488 10.10 -0.19 -24.06
N ILE A 489 11.17 0.24 -23.42
CA ILE A 489 11.28 0.26 -21.97
C ILE A 489 11.53 1.68 -21.45
N GLU A 490 10.82 2.06 -20.42
CA GLU A 490 10.97 3.33 -19.72
C GLU A 490 11.67 3.08 -18.38
N ILE A 491 12.96 3.45 -18.28
CA ILE A 491 13.76 3.24 -17.07
C ILE A 491 13.38 4.27 -16.01
N SER A 492 12.99 3.80 -14.83
CA SER A 492 12.49 4.63 -13.73
C SER A 492 13.19 4.27 -12.41
N PRO A 493 14.12 5.10 -11.91
CA PRO A 493 14.73 4.94 -10.60
C PRO A 493 13.71 5.18 -9.50
N LEU A 494 13.79 4.41 -8.41
CA LEU A 494 13.03 4.61 -7.18
C LEU A 494 13.91 5.32 -6.15
N PHE A 495 13.45 6.48 -5.68
CA PHE A 495 14.04 7.24 -4.58
C PHE A 495 13.23 7.01 -3.30
N GLU A 496 13.80 6.28 -2.34
CA GLU A 496 13.10 5.84 -1.12
C GLU A 496 13.97 5.87 0.15
N THR A 497 15.30 6.05 0.01
CA THR A 497 16.20 6.27 1.15
C THR A 497 16.44 7.77 1.36
N ARG A 498 16.92 8.15 2.57
CA ARG A 498 17.29 9.54 2.86
C ARG A 498 18.33 10.06 1.88
N GLU A 499 19.35 9.26 1.64
CA GLU A 499 20.47 9.56 0.76
C GLU A 499 20.00 9.75 -0.69
N ALA A 500 19.12 8.87 -1.17
CA ALA A 500 18.54 8.94 -2.51
C ALA A 500 17.62 10.17 -2.68
N LEU A 501 16.83 10.54 -1.67
CA LEU A 501 15.96 11.72 -1.71
C LEU A 501 16.78 13.03 -1.68
N MET A 502 17.84 13.10 -0.87
CA MET A 502 18.70 14.28 -0.80
C MET A 502 19.62 14.39 -2.00
N GLY A 503 20.17 13.27 -2.47
CA GLY A 503 21.13 13.15 -3.57
C GLY A 503 20.53 12.85 -4.94
N GLY A 504 19.21 12.68 -5.06
CA GLY A 504 18.56 12.20 -6.28
C GLY A 504 18.80 13.06 -7.51
N ALA A 505 18.87 14.38 -7.33
CA ALA A 505 19.26 15.27 -8.42
C ALA A 505 20.67 14.98 -8.94
N HIS A 506 21.62 14.68 -8.05
CA HIS A 506 22.99 14.31 -8.45
C HIS A 506 23.02 12.95 -9.17
N ILE A 507 22.20 11.98 -8.73
CA ILE A 507 22.07 10.68 -9.41
C ILE A 507 21.60 10.88 -10.86
N ILE A 508 20.59 11.71 -11.08
CA ILE A 508 20.10 12.03 -12.42
C ILE A 508 21.15 12.82 -13.21
N GLU A 509 21.84 13.76 -12.59
CA GLU A 509 22.93 14.52 -13.23
C GLU A 509 24.07 13.60 -13.69
N GLU A 510 24.48 12.63 -12.88
CA GLU A 510 25.49 11.61 -13.28
C GLU A 510 25.07 10.88 -14.56
N ALA A 511 23.80 10.49 -14.67
CA ALA A 511 23.29 9.85 -15.89
C ALA A 511 23.23 10.84 -17.06
N LEU A 512 22.82 12.09 -16.85
CA LEU A 512 22.76 13.14 -17.88
C LEU A 512 24.14 13.52 -18.45
N ARG A 513 25.23 13.29 -17.72
CA ARG A 513 26.59 13.46 -18.23
C ARG A 513 26.90 12.49 -19.37
N SER A 514 26.24 11.32 -19.42
CA SER A 514 26.35 10.36 -20.50
C SER A 514 25.59 10.82 -21.76
N PRO A 515 26.24 10.88 -22.93
CA PRO A 515 25.56 11.19 -24.19
C PRO A 515 24.51 10.11 -24.54
N HIS A 516 24.76 8.84 -24.16
CA HIS A 516 23.87 7.71 -24.41
C HIS A 516 22.55 7.84 -23.64
N TRP A 517 22.61 8.37 -22.40
CA TRP A 517 21.41 8.63 -21.60
C TRP A 517 20.58 9.77 -22.19
N ARG A 518 21.20 10.87 -22.57
CA ARG A 518 20.49 11.99 -23.23
C ARG A 518 19.85 11.58 -24.56
N GLU A 519 20.56 10.76 -25.37
CA GLU A 519 20.01 10.20 -26.60
C GLU A 519 18.78 9.32 -26.30
N TYR A 520 18.87 8.44 -25.30
CA TYR A 520 17.77 7.59 -24.86
C TYR A 520 16.56 8.42 -24.40
N LEU A 521 16.76 9.47 -23.60
CA LEU A 521 15.68 10.35 -23.15
C LEU A 521 15.00 11.08 -24.33
N ARG A 522 15.77 11.56 -25.32
CA ARG A 522 15.20 12.17 -26.52
C ARG A 522 14.45 11.16 -27.40
N LYS A 523 14.94 9.94 -27.49
CA LYS A 523 14.29 8.86 -28.25
C LYS A 523 12.96 8.42 -27.62
N THR A 524 12.92 8.28 -26.28
CA THR A 524 11.71 7.89 -25.54
C THR A 524 10.79 9.09 -25.26
N GLY A 525 11.33 10.31 -25.30
CA GLY A 525 10.64 11.55 -24.95
C GLY A 525 10.34 11.72 -23.48
N ARG A 526 10.87 10.87 -22.58
CA ARG A 526 10.48 10.85 -21.17
C ARG A 526 11.63 10.59 -20.21
N LEU A 527 11.63 11.34 -19.11
CA LEU A 527 12.39 11.07 -17.89
C LEU A 527 11.40 10.55 -16.82
N CYS A 528 11.51 9.28 -16.46
CA CYS A 528 10.61 8.65 -15.50
C CYS A 528 11.27 8.57 -14.13
N LEU A 529 10.57 9.01 -13.09
CA LEU A 529 11.02 9.06 -11.71
C LEU A 529 9.98 8.42 -10.81
N GLN A 530 10.40 7.60 -9.86
CA GLN A 530 9.53 6.99 -8.86
C GLN A 530 9.93 7.44 -7.46
N PHE A 531 8.94 7.79 -6.63
CA PHE A 531 9.11 8.22 -5.25
C PHE A 531 8.44 7.21 -4.32
N GLY A 532 9.20 6.68 -3.37
CA GLY A 532 8.72 5.70 -2.41
C GLY A 532 8.35 6.37 -1.09
N TYR A 533 7.09 6.28 -0.68
CA TYR A 533 6.59 6.86 0.57
C TYR A 533 6.59 5.87 1.74
N SER A 534 6.64 4.57 1.47
CA SER A 534 6.62 3.55 2.52
C SER A 534 7.97 3.44 3.21
N ASP A 535 9.05 3.23 2.46
CA ASP A 535 10.40 3.13 3.01
C ASP A 535 10.93 4.50 3.45
N SER A 536 10.76 5.56 2.66
CA SER A 536 11.17 6.89 3.07
C SER A 536 10.45 7.34 4.36
N GLY A 537 9.15 7.11 4.47
CA GLY A 537 8.39 7.45 5.66
C GLY A 537 8.88 6.76 6.92
N ARG A 538 9.26 5.48 6.85
CA ARG A 538 9.77 4.76 8.03
C ARG A 538 11.19 5.14 8.43
N TYR A 539 12.01 5.67 7.50
CA TYR A 539 13.40 6.04 7.79
C TYR A 539 13.59 7.53 8.12
N VAL A 540 12.79 8.42 7.51
CA VAL A 540 12.92 9.87 7.71
C VAL A 540 11.63 10.56 8.17
N GLY A 541 10.54 9.82 8.36
CA GLY A 541 9.22 10.37 8.69
C GLY A 541 8.45 10.84 7.45
N GLN A 542 7.12 10.63 7.45
CA GLN A 542 6.25 10.92 6.30
C GLN A 542 6.27 12.39 5.89
N LEU A 543 6.22 13.30 6.86
CA LEU A 543 6.21 14.75 6.59
C LEU A 543 7.52 15.20 5.95
N ALA A 544 8.66 14.74 6.49
CA ALA A 544 9.98 15.06 5.95
C ALA A 544 10.21 14.41 4.58
N ALA A 545 9.77 13.17 4.39
CA ALA A 545 9.86 12.48 3.09
C ALA A 545 9.13 13.25 1.99
N THR A 546 7.89 13.70 2.25
CA THR A 546 7.11 14.48 1.28
C THR A 546 7.79 15.81 0.94
N TYR A 547 8.34 16.52 1.94
CA TYR A 547 9.10 17.74 1.71
C TYR A 547 10.36 17.51 0.84
N LEU A 548 11.13 16.45 1.13
CA LEU A 548 12.32 16.10 0.35
C LEU A 548 11.97 15.73 -1.10
N ILE A 549 10.87 15.01 -1.32
CA ILE A 549 10.38 14.66 -2.66
C ILE A 549 9.98 15.94 -3.42
N GLU A 550 9.26 16.84 -2.79
CA GLU A 550 8.89 18.13 -3.38
C GLU A 550 10.12 18.93 -3.83
N ARG A 551 11.13 19.06 -2.96
CA ARG A 551 12.40 19.70 -3.31
C ARG A 551 13.15 18.99 -4.43
N LEU A 552 13.15 17.67 -4.44
CA LEU A 552 13.80 16.89 -5.49
C LEU A 552 13.15 17.16 -6.86
N ARG A 553 11.83 17.25 -6.94
CA ARG A 553 11.12 17.59 -8.20
C ARG A 553 11.55 18.96 -8.75
N LEU A 554 11.67 19.98 -7.89
CA LEU A 554 12.13 21.31 -8.30
C LEU A 554 13.60 21.29 -8.77
N LYS A 555 14.49 20.55 -8.07
CA LYS A 555 15.89 20.39 -8.52
C LYS A 555 15.99 19.66 -9.85
N ILE A 556 15.13 18.66 -10.12
CA ILE A 556 15.09 17.98 -11.43
C ILE A 556 14.69 18.97 -12.54
N LEU A 557 13.71 19.83 -12.27
CA LEU A 557 13.32 20.88 -13.22
C LEU A 557 14.47 21.81 -13.54
N ASP A 558 15.25 22.23 -12.53
CA ASP A 558 16.47 23.05 -12.75
C ASP A 558 17.55 22.29 -13.54
N LEU A 559 17.73 21.00 -13.28
CA LEU A 559 18.68 20.16 -14.05
C LEU A 559 18.30 20.06 -15.51
N LEU A 560 17.02 19.87 -15.84
CA LEU A 560 16.58 19.79 -17.24
C LEU A 560 16.89 21.09 -17.97
N HIS A 561 16.73 22.24 -17.33
CA HIS A 561 17.13 23.54 -17.88
C HIS A 561 18.64 23.61 -18.12
N VAL A 562 19.47 23.23 -17.14
CA VAL A 562 20.96 23.26 -17.26
C VAL A 562 21.46 22.37 -18.40
N TRP A 563 20.80 21.24 -18.63
CA TRP A 563 21.19 20.26 -19.66
C TRP A 563 20.46 20.40 -20.99
N ASP A 564 19.66 21.44 -21.20
CA ASP A 564 18.89 21.68 -22.43
C ASP A 564 17.99 20.46 -22.80
N MET A 565 17.21 20.00 -21.81
CA MET A 565 16.34 18.81 -21.89
C MET A 565 14.89 19.15 -21.49
N GLU A 566 14.45 20.41 -21.62
CA GLU A 566 13.10 20.87 -21.24
C GLU A 566 12.02 20.34 -22.21
N ASP A 567 12.40 19.84 -23.37
CA ASP A 567 11.53 19.15 -24.34
C ASP A 567 11.13 17.72 -23.89
N VAL A 568 11.83 17.16 -22.91
CA VAL A 568 11.55 15.82 -22.35
C VAL A 568 10.43 15.91 -21.32
N GLU A 569 9.37 15.08 -21.48
CA GLU A 569 8.30 14.94 -20.50
C GLU A 569 8.80 14.27 -19.21
N VAL A 570 8.48 14.84 -18.04
CA VAL A 570 8.82 14.23 -16.75
C VAL A 570 7.66 13.40 -16.24
N VAL A 571 7.88 12.12 -15.95
CA VAL A 571 6.89 11.26 -15.32
C VAL A 571 7.20 11.16 -13.83
N LEU A 572 6.24 11.58 -13.00
CA LEU A 572 6.34 11.64 -11.55
C LEU A 572 5.43 10.56 -10.96
N PHE A 573 6.02 9.43 -10.59
CA PHE A 573 5.28 8.31 -10.03
C PHE A 573 5.37 8.29 -8.51
N ASP A 574 4.26 8.57 -7.84
CA ASP A 574 4.10 8.53 -6.38
C ASP A 574 3.64 7.16 -5.91
N THR A 575 4.57 6.38 -5.34
CA THR A 575 4.30 5.04 -4.81
C THR A 575 3.88 5.12 -3.33
N HIS A 576 2.79 5.85 -3.08
CA HIS A 576 2.19 5.95 -1.76
C HIS A 576 1.16 4.81 -1.51
N GLY A 577 0.69 4.66 -0.26
CA GLY A 577 -0.41 3.78 0.10
C GLY A 577 -1.66 4.52 0.52
N GLU A 578 -2.65 3.80 1.01
CA GLU A 578 -3.89 4.34 1.55
C GLU A 578 -3.76 4.74 3.02
N SER A 579 -2.80 4.15 3.73
CA SER A 579 -2.55 4.44 5.15
C SER A 579 -1.68 5.68 5.34
N VAL A 580 -1.84 6.36 6.48
CA VAL A 580 -1.00 7.51 6.89
C VAL A 580 0.47 7.12 7.02
N GLY A 581 0.78 5.91 7.44
CA GLY A 581 2.14 5.38 7.52
C GLY A 581 2.82 5.20 6.16
N ARG A 582 2.11 5.42 5.05
CA ARG A 582 2.58 5.19 3.69
C ARG A 582 2.18 6.31 2.72
N GLY A 583 1.95 7.52 3.21
CA GLY A 583 1.66 8.71 2.42
C GLY A 583 0.20 8.90 2.01
N GLY A 584 -0.74 8.08 2.52
CA GLY A 584 -2.17 8.21 2.24
C GLY A 584 -2.83 9.33 3.02
N HIS A 585 -3.20 10.44 2.38
CA HIS A 585 -3.93 11.51 3.05
C HIS A 585 -5.32 11.01 3.52
N PRO A 586 -5.75 11.29 4.77
CA PRO A 586 -6.86 10.58 5.40
C PRO A 586 -8.25 11.06 5.00
N PHE A 587 -8.43 12.31 4.50
CA PHE A 587 -9.74 12.93 4.41
C PHE A 587 -10.42 12.75 3.06
N ARG A 588 -9.76 13.15 1.96
CA ARG A 588 -10.27 13.06 0.60
C ARG A 588 -9.21 12.66 -0.39
N LEU A 589 -9.62 12.05 -1.48
CA LEU A 589 -8.72 11.70 -2.59
C LEU A 589 -8.12 12.96 -3.24
N SER A 590 -8.87 14.05 -3.35
CA SER A 590 -8.38 15.34 -3.80
C SER A 590 -7.28 15.92 -2.88
N ASP A 591 -7.45 15.80 -1.56
CA ASP A 591 -6.44 16.24 -0.60
C ASP A 591 -5.16 15.42 -0.71
N ARG A 592 -5.30 14.10 -0.98
CA ARG A 592 -4.17 13.21 -1.25
C ARG A 592 -3.37 13.69 -2.46
N PHE A 593 -4.04 14.01 -3.57
CA PHE A 593 -3.37 14.54 -4.76
C PHE A 593 -2.72 15.90 -4.50
N ALA A 594 -3.42 16.82 -3.87
CA ALA A 594 -2.87 18.13 -3.53
C ALA A 594 -1.73 18.08 -2.49
N TYR A 595 -1.67 17.04 -1.65
CA TYR A 595 -0.55 16.82 -0.74
C TYR A 595 0.70 16.27 -1.45
N LEU A 596 0.52 15.32 -2.37
CA LEU A 596 1.61 14.67 -3.11
C LEU A 596 2.14 15.55 -4.25
N SER A 597 1.26 16.26 -4.94
CA SER A 597 1.58 17.16 -6.06
C SER A 597 1.03 18.57 -5.81
N PRO A 598 1.73 19.36 -4.97
CA PRO A 598 1.27 20.70 -4.63
C PRO A 598 1.23 21.62 -5.84
N MET A 599 0.25 22.53 -5.87
CA MET A 599 0.06 23.51 -6.95
C MET A 599 1.32 24.33 -7.24
N HIS A 600 2.12 24.65 -6.21
CA HIS A 600 3.42 25.32 -6.37
C HIS A 600 4.36 24.57 -7.32
N VAL A 601 4.51 23.25 -7.15
CA VAL A 601 5.36 22.43 -8.05
C VAL A 601 4.79 22.38 -9.45
N ARG A 602 3.47 22.16 -9.58
CA ARG A 602 2.79 22.11 -10.88
C ARG A 602 2.93 23.44 -11.64
N ALA A 603 2.78 24.59 -10.95
CA ALA A 603 2.98 25.91 -11.51
C ALA A 603 4.43 26.12 -11.99
N LYS A 604 5.45 25.64 -11.24
CA LYS A 604 6.86 25.74 -11.65
C LYS A 604 7.16 24.96 -12.93
N PHE A 605 6.58 23.74 -13.09
CA PHE A 605 6.68 23.01 -14.35
C PHE A 605 6.02 23.76 -15.51
N ALA A 606 4.83 24.34 -15.29
CA ALA A 606 4.13 25.14 -16.30
C ALA A 606 4.89 26.41 -16.68
N GLU A 607 5.46 27.16 -15.71
CA GLU A 607 6.28 28.36 -15.91
C GLU A 607 7.51 28.06 -16.79
N ARG A 608 8.14 26.88 -16.64
CA ARG A 608 9.28 26.42 -17.45
C ARG A 608 8.89 25.78 -18.79
N GLY A 609 7.60 25.58 -19.05
CA GLY A 609 7.11 24.91 -20.25
C GLY A 609 7.43 23.41 -20.30
N VAL A 610 7.87 22.81 -19.18
CA VAL A 610 8.20 21.38 -19.09
C VAL A 610 6.91 20.58 -18.92
N LYS A 611 6.66 19.67 -19.86
CA LYS A 611 5.53 18.74 -19.75
C LYS A 611 5.76 17.72 -18.65
N TYR A 612 4.73 17.42 -17.88
CA TYR A 612 4.78 16.35 -16.89
C TYR A 612 3.55 15.45 -16.94
N ARG A 613 3.72 14.23 -16.42
CA ARG A 613 2.67 13.24 -16.21
C ARG A 613 2.76 12.77 -14.77
N GLU A 614 1.64 12.71 -14.11
CA GLU A 614 1.55 12.19 -12.73
C GLU A 614 1.07 10.74 -12.73
N GLU A 615 1.61 9.95 -11.82
CA GLU A 615 1.18 8.58 -11.59
C GLU A 615 0.99 8.37 -10.09
N SER A 616 -0.16 7.80 -9.69
CA SER A 616 -0.47 7.53 -8.29
C SER A 616 -0.81 6.08 -8.06
N ALA A 617 -0.26 5.51 -7.00
CA ALA A 617 -0.48 4.13 -6.62
C ALA A 617 -1.84 3.92 -5.93
N PHE A 618 -2.51 2.82 -6.29
CA PHE A 618 -3.65 2.20 -5.61
C PHE A 618 -3.26 0.78 -5.22
N GLN A 619 -3.13 0.53 -3.91
CA GLN A 619 -2.51 -0.70 -3.44
C GLN A 619 -3.50 -1.86 -3.34
N GLY A 620 -3.01 -3.06 -3.56
CA GLY A 620 -3.81 -4.29 -3.53
C GLY A 620 -4.51 -4.50 -2.18
N GLY A 621 -5.82 -4.54 -2.19
CA GLY A 621 -6.68 -4.55 -1.02
C GLY A 621 -7.31 -3.18 -0.76
N ASP A 622 -6.71 -2.35 0.08
CA ASP A 622 -7.29 -1.07 0.49
C ASP A 622 -7.46 -0.07 -0.67
N GLY A 623 -6.49 0.04 -1.58
CA GLY A 623 -6.59 0.93 -2.74
C GLY A 623 -7.60 0.43 -3.78
N TYR A 624 -7.79 -0.88 -3.89
CA TYR A 624 -8.78 -1.45 -4.79
C TYR A 624 -10.22 -1.19 -4.34
N LEU A 625 -10.44 -0.85 -3.06
CA LEU A 625 -11.75 -0.41 -2.56
C LEU A 625 -12.29 0.81 -3.31
N LEU A 626 -11.41 1.74 -3.72
CA LEU A 626 -11.81 2.93 -4.51
C LEU A 626 -12.35 2.56 -5.90
N PHE A 627 -12.14 1.33 -6.31
CA PHE A 627 -12.66 0.72 -7.55
C PHE A 627 -13.48 -0.54 -7.25
N GLY A 628 -13.99 -0.66 -6.01
CA GLY A 628 -14.71 -1.84 -5.52
C GLY A 628 -16.10 -2.02 -6.12
N THR A 629 -16.74 -0.93 -6.53
CA THR A 629 -18.03 -0.90 -7.26
C THR A 629 -17.96 0.07 -8.43
N PRO A 630 -18.90 0.04 -9.38
CA PRO A 630 -18.99 1.01 -10.48
C PRO A 630 -19.11 2.46 -9.98
N GLU A 631 -19.86 2.70 -8.91
CA GLU A 631 -20.09 4.02 -8.32
C GLU A 631 -18.79 4.59 -7.73
N LEU A 632 -18.07 3.79 -6.92
CA LEU A 632 -16.77 4.18 -6.35
C LEU A 632 -15.73 4.41 -7.45
N ALA A 633 -15.67 3.54 -8.47
CA ALA A 633 -14.76 3.70 -9.59
C ALA A 633 -15.04 5.00 -10.36
N THR A 634 -16.32 5.31 -10.63
CA THR A 634 -16.71 6.56 -11.30
C THR A 634 -16.32 7.77 -10.47
N ALA A 635 -16.66 7.80 -9.18
CA ALA A 635 -16.31 8.92 -8.29
C ALA A 635 -14.78 9.12 -8.21
N SER A 636 -14.01 8.03 -8.16
CA SER A 636 -12.54 8.07 -8.12
C SER A 636 -11.94 8.60 -9.43
N VAL A 637 -12.44 8.14 -10.58
CA VAL A 637 -11.99 8.64 -11.89
C VAL A 637 -12.35 10.10 -12.09
N VAL A 638 -13.53 10.53 -11.63
CA VAL A 638 -13.92 11.96 -11.68
C VAL A 638 -12.96 12.80 -10.85
N THR A 639 -12.61 12.39 -9.64
CA THR A 639 -11.63 13.10 -8.80
C THR A 639 -10.25 13.16 -9.45
N ILE A 640 -9.83 12.07 -10.10
CA ILE A 640 -8.58 12.03 -10.89
C ILE A 640 -8.67 13.02 -12.06
N ALA A 641 -9.80 13.08 -12.77
CA ALA A 641 -9.99 13.99 -13.89
C ALA A 641 -10.00 15.47 -13.45
N GLU A 642 -10.69 15.82 -12.37
CA GLU A 642 -10.65 17.14 -11.77
C GLU A 642 -9.21 17.58 -11.47
N HIS A 643 -8.42 16.71 -10.81
CA HIS A 643 -7.01 16.99 -10.54
C HIS A 643 -6.17 17.12 -11.82
N THR A 644 -6.39 16.22 -12.79
CA THR A 644 -5.62 16.18 -14.05
C THR A 644 -5.80 17.45 -14.88
N PHE A 645 -7.03 17.97 -14.93
CA PHE A 645 -7.37 19.14 -15.75
C PHE A 645 -7.37 20.46 -14.97
N GLU A 646 -7.13 20.41 -13.64
CA GLU A 646 -6.98 21.64 -12.86
C GLU A 646 -5.84 22.50 -13.39
N PRO A 647 -6.09 23.80 -13.75
CA PRO A 647 -5.05 24.68 -14.25
C PRO A 647 -3.92 24.90 -13.24
N ALA A 648 -2.69 24.79 -13.69
CA ALA A 648 -1.51 25.04 -12.85
C ALA A 648 -1.32 26.56 -12.71
N THR A 649 -2.07 27.17 -11.81
CA THR A 649 -1.96 28.61 -11.51
C THR A 649 -0.95 28.85 -10.39
N ARG A 650 -0.25 29.98 -10.43
CA ARG A 650 0.65 30.37 -9.33
C ARG A 650 -0.18 30.48 -8.05
N HIS A 651 0.27 29.79 -7.04
CA HIS A 651 -0.33 29.82 -5.72
C HIS A 651 0.73 30.25 -4.70
N ASP A 652 0.53 31.44 -4.15
CA ASP A 652 1.42 32.00 -3.13
C ASP A 652 1.01 31.38 -1.77
N ASP A 653 1.87 30.54 -1.20
CA ASP A 653 1.68 29.96 0.12
C ASP A 653 2.88 30.35 1.01
N PRO A 654 2.65 30.91 2.19
CA PRO A 654 3.71 31.46 3.05
C PRO A 654 4.85 30.50 3.38
N VAL A 655 4.59 29.19 3.37
CA VAL A 655 5.62 28.17 3.66
C VAL A 655 6.76 28.17 2.63
N TYR A 656 6.52 28.65 1.41
CA TYR A 656 7.55 28.74 0.39
C TYR A 656 8.39 30.03 0.48
N ASP A 657 7.88 31.04 1.18
CA ASP A 657 8.59 32.30 1.42
C ASP A 657 9.57 32.20 2.59
N GLU A 658 9.45 31.13 3.41
CA GLU A 658 10.30 30.86 4.58
C GLU A 658 11.10 29.55 4.42
N PRO A 659 12.05 29.49 3.47
CA PRO A 659 12.79 28.27 3.17
C PRO A 659 13.68 27.80 4.35
N ASP A 660 14.17 28.72 5.18
CA ASP A 660 15.00 28.39 6.35
C ASP A 660 14.18 27.66 7.42
N PHE A 661 12.96 28.15 7.71
CA PHE A 661 12.03 27.45 8.57
C PHE A 661 11.69 26.06 8.03
N SER A 662 11.25 25.98 6.78
CA SER A 662 10.84 24.73 6.18
C SER A 662 11.98 23.70 6.18
N SER A 663 13.19 24.13 5.86
CA SER A 663 14.37 23.26 5.88
C SER A 663 14.70 22.75 7.29
N ASP A 664 14.72 23.62 8.30
CA ASP A 664 15.03 23.24 9.69
C ASP A 664 13.93 22.38 10.30
N PHE A 665 12.66 22.73 10.07
CA PHE A 665 11.50 21.99 10.58
C PHE A 665 11.48 20.55 10.09
N PHE A 666 11.54 20.34 8.77
CA PHE A 666 11.47 18.99 8.21
C PHE A 666 12.77 18.20 8.40
N SER A 667 13.95 18.85 8.46
CA SER A 667 15.18 18.13 8.81
C SER A 667 15.20 17.68 10.26
N THR A 668 14.63 18.46 11.19
CA THR A 668 14.47 18.05 12.59
C THR A 668 13.62 16.79 12.71
N ILE A 669 12.50 16.69 11.95
CA ILE A 669 11.68 15.48 11.89
C ILE A 669 12.48 14.30 11.33
N ALA A 670 13.23 14.52 10.23
CA ALA A 670 14.04 13.47 9.61
C ALA A 670 15.12 12.94 10.55
N ASP A 671 15.80 13.82 11.27
CA ASP A 671 16.87 13.46 12.22
C ASP A 671 16.30 12.69 13.41
N ALA A 672 15.14 13.12 13.96
CA ALA A 672 14.47 12.43 15.05
C ALA A 672 14.01 11.01 14.64
N MET A 673 13.45 10.86 13.46
CA MET A 673 13.03 9.54 12.95
C MET A 673 14.23 8.64 12.63
N THR A 674 15.28 9.18 12.00
CA THR A 674 16.53 8.44 11.74
C THR A 674 17.16 7.96 13.06
N GLY A 675 17.18 8.82 14.08
CA GLY A 675 17.66 8.47 15.42
C GLY A 675 16.80 7.38 16.10
N LEU A 676 15.49 7.38 15.89
CA LEU A 676 14.59 6.33 16.39
C LEU A 676 14.85 5.00 15.69
N VAL A 677 14.99 5.00 14.36
CA VAL A 677 15.27 3.78 13.57
C VAL A 677 16.60 3.13 13.96
N ALA A 678 17.60 3.93 14.31
CA ALA A 678 18.91 3.46 14.77
C ALA A 678 18.92 2.96 16.23
N ASP A 679 17.82 3.18 16.97
CA ASP A 679 17.71 2.77 18.36
C ASP A 679 17.40 1.27 18.49
N PRO A 680 18.20 0.48 19.23
CA PRO A 680 17.93 -0.96 19.46
C PRO A 680 16.57 -1.22 20.08
N GLY A 681 16.13 -0.37 21.01
CA GLY A 681 14.83 -0.51 21.67
C GLY A 681 13.65 -0.38 20.72
N TYR A 682 13.80 0.35 19.61
CA TYR A 682 12.77 0.43 18.59
C TYR A 682 12.63 -0.88 17.82
N ALA A 683 13.75 -1.52 17.47
CA ALA A 683 13.73 -2.84 16.84
C ALA A 683 13.15 -3.90 17.79
N ASP A 684 13.50 -3.86 19.09
CA ASP A 684 12.98 -4.76 20.11
C ASP A 684 11.46 -4.64 20.29
N VAL A 685 10.92 -3.43 20.37
CA VAL A 685 9.45 -3.21 20.48
C VAL A 685 8.74 -3.72 19.22
N LEU A 686 9.26 -3.44 18.03
CA LEU A 686 8.70 -3.96 16.78
C LEU A 686 8.74 -5.49 16.72
N GLY A 687 9.84 -6.09 17.17
CA GLY A 687 10.12 -7.53 17.07
C GLY A 687 9.54 -8.37 18.19
N ALA A 688 9.23 -7.80 19.37
CA ALA A 688 8.81 -8.54 20.54
C ALA A 688 7.61 -9.46 20.26
N PHE A 689 6.48 -8.89 19.88
CA PHE A 689 5.30 -9.67 19.47
C PHE A 689 4.53 -9.06 18.29
N GLY A 690 5.02 -7.95 17.75
CA GLY A 690 4.39 -7.24 16.62
C GLY A 690 4.07 -8.14 15.41
N PRO A 691 5.02 -8.98 14.91
CA PRO A 691 4.75 -9.89 13.80
C PRO A 691 3.62 -10.88 14.05
N SER A 692 3.37 -11.26 15.31
CA SER A 692 2.30 -12.16 15.70
C SER A 692 0.92 -11.49 15.76
N LEU A 693 0.87 -10.15 15.81
CA LEU A 693 -0.38 -9.38 15.83
C LEU A 693 -0.96 -9.11 14.44
N ILE A 694 -0.21 -9.31 13.38
CA ILE A 694 -0.64 -9.04 11.99
C ILE A 694 -0.80 -10.32 11.18
N ASP A 695 -1.78 -10.35 10.27
CA ASP A 695 -1.94 -11.44 9.29
C ASP A 695 -1.06 -11.18 8.05
N LYS A 696 -0.73 -12.25 7.32
CA LYS A 696 -0.09 -12.14 6.01
C LYS A 696 -1.11 -11.55 5.03
N THR A 697 -0.73 -10.44 4.40
CA THR A 697 -1.61 -9.66 3.53
C THR A 697 -1.37 -9.86 2.03
N GLY A 698 -0.43 -10.73 1.68
CA GLY A 698 -0.09 -11.06 0.29
C GLY A 698 0.66 -12.36 0.19
N SER A 699 0.93 -12.78 -1.04
CA SER A 699 1.72 -13.98 -1.35
C SER A 699 3.19 -13.87 -0.91
N ARG A 700 3.67 -12.65 -0.58
CA ARG A 700 5.05 -12.37 -0.15
C ARG A 700 5.29 -12.67 1.34
N PRO A 701 6.50 -13.12 1.75
CA PRO A 701 6.86 -13.18 3.16
C PRO A 701 6.92 -11.78 3.80
N ALA A 702 6.56 -11.70 5.10
CA ALA A 702 6.57 -10.43 5.84
C ALA A 702 7.99 -9.93 6.15
N ALA A 703 8.93 -10.84 6.40
CA ALA A 703 10.35 -10.54 6.59
C ALA A 703 11.10 -10.57 5.25
N ARG A 704 12.14 -9.75 5.12
CA ARG A 704 13.12 -9.89 4.02
C ARG A 704 13.86 -11.23 4.24
N GLN A 705 13.96 -12.07 3.22
CA GLN A 705 14.70 -13.32 3.30
C GLN A 705 16.19 -12.99 3.41
N SER A 706 16.76 -13.20 4.61
CA SER A 706 18.21 -13.37 4.72
C SER A 706 18.57 -14.76 4.20
N GLU A 707 19.62 -14.90 3.46
CA GLU A 707 20.16 -16.16 2.97
C GLU A 707 20.54 -17.06 4.18
N GLY A 708 19.62 -17.92 4.59
CA GLY A 708 19.82 -18.87 5.69
C GLY A 708 18.50 -19.28 6.31
N GLY A 709 17.92 -20.41 5.87
CA GLY A 709 16.70 -20.99 6.43
C GLY A 709 16.89 -21.41 7.89
N GLY A 710 16.46 -20.56 8.82
CA GLY A 710 16.44 -20.82 10.26
C GLY A 710 15.24 -20.16 10.92
N VAL A 711 14.91 -20.58 12.15
CA VAL A 711 13.91 -19.96 13.06
C VAL A 711 14.04 -18.43 12.97
N SER A 712 12.92 -17.68 12.87
CA SER A 712 12.91 -16.23 12.73
C SER A 712 13.90 -15.59 13.72
N PRO A 713 15.01 -15.00 13.24
CA PRO A 713 15.96 -14.36 14.15
C PRO A 713 15.30 -13.15 14.80
N ARG A 714 15.72 -12.82 16.03
CA ARG A 714 15.35 -11.55 16.69
C ARG A 714 15.54 -10.39 15.71
N ILE A 715 14.54 -9.54 15.58
CA ILE A 715 14.65 -8.32 14.76
C ILE A 715 15.61 -7.37 15.47
N THR A 716 16.73 -7.10 14.86
CA THR A 716 17.78 -6.22 15.39
C THR A 716 17.81 -4.86 14.71
N HIS A 717 17.13 -4.74 13.57
CA HIS A 717 16.97 -3.49 12.84
C HIS A 717 15.66 -3.50 12.04
N PRO A 718 14.92 -2.37 11.95
CA PRO A 718 13.65 -2.28 11.23
C PRO A 718 13.74 -2.66 9.75
N SER A 719 14.92 -2.57 9.10
CA SER A 719 15.12 -2.98 7.70
C SER A 719 14.87 -4.48 7.44
N GLN A 720 14.92 -5.30 8.48
CA GLN A 720 14.61 -6.74 8.37
C GLN A 720 13.12 -7.01 8.15
N LEU A 721 12.25 -6.05 8.49
CA LEU A 721 10.85 -6.06 8.11
C LEU A 721 10.66 -5.37 6.75
N ARG A 722 9.62 -5.77 6.01
CA ARG A 722 9.13 -4.97 4.87
C ARG A 722 8.33 -3.77 5.40
N ALA A 723 8.21 -2.70 4.60
CA ALA A 723 7.56 -1.46 5.02
C ALA A 723 6.10 -1.65 5.46
N ILE A 724 5.30 -2.44 4.74
CA ILE A 724 3.89 -2.68 5.08
C ILE A 724 3.75 -3.36 6.44
N PRO A 725 4.40 -4.52 6.72
CA PRO A 725 4.39 -5.12 8.05
C PRO A 725 4.92 -4.19 9.15
N ASN A 726 6.01 -3.45 8.90
CA ASN A 726 6.54 -2.50 9.87
C ASN A 726 5.47 -1.47 10.30
N ASN A 727 4.81 -0.85 9.33
CA ASN A 727 3.81 0.17 9.59
C ASN A 727 2.54 -0.43 10.24
N ALA A 728 2.14 -1.64 9.81
CA ALA A 728 1.03 -2.34 10.43
C ALA A 728 1.31 -2.68 11.91
N ILE A 729 2.54 -3.06 12.26
CA ILE A 729 2.95 -3.28 13.66
C ILE A 729 2.82 -1.99 14.46
N LEU A 730 3.30 -0.86 13.94
CA LEU A 730 3.15 0.44 14.61
C LEU A 730 1.69 0.78 14.92
N GLN A 731 0.78 0.53 13.96
CA GLN A 731 -0.66 0.68 14.18
C GLN A 731 -1.16 -0.22 15.32
N GLN A 732 -0.66 -1.46 15.40
CA GLN A 732 -1.04 -2.40 16.46
C GLN A 732 -0.44 -2.05 17.83
N LEU A 733 0.69 -1.36 17.86
CA LEU A 733 1.31 -0.86 19.09
C LEU A 733 0.70 0.46 19.57
N GLY A 734 -0.25 1.04 18.80
CA GLY A 734 -0.90 2.31 19.13
C GLY A 734 0.03 3.51 19.07
N TRP A 735 1.03 3.48 18.18
CA TRP A 735 1.96 4.58 17.97
C TRP A 735 2.45 4.68 16.52
N CYS A 736 1.90 5.62 15.75
CA CYS A 736 2.25 5.83 14.34
C CYS A 736 3.57 6.62 14.20
N ALA A 737 4.67 6.07 14.72
CA ALA A 737 5.96 6.74 14.83
C ALA A 737 6.43 7.40 13.53
N ASN A 738 6.34 6.70 12.40
CA ASN A 738 6.77 7.20 11.10
C ASN A 738 5.99 8.42 10.56
N THR A 739 4.92 8.83 11.25
CA THR A 739 4.14 10.02 10.88
C THR A 739 4.30 11.15 11.91
N ILE A 740 4.45 10.82 13.19
CA ILE A 740 4.40 11.82 14.27
C ILE A 740 5.74 12.04 14.99
N GLN A 741 6.71 11.12 14.84
CA GLN A 741 8.01 11.28 15.54
C GLN A 741 8.77 12.50 15.05
N GLY A 742 9.31 13.28 15.99
CA GLY A 742 10.08 14.49 15.72
C GLY A 742 9.24 15.74 15.51
N LEU A 743 7.91 15.61 15.40
CA LEU A 743 7.02 16.76 15.18
C LEU A 743 7.02 17.71 16.39
N GLY A 744 7.05 17.19 17.61
CA GLY A 744 7.15 18.00 18.83
C GLY A 744 8.47 18.74 18.94
N SER A 745 9.56 18.07 18.62
CA SER A 745 10.90 18.65 18.61
C SER A 745 11.02 19.78 17.56
N ALA A 746 10.46 19.55 16.36
CA ALA A 746 10.45 20.53 15.27
C ALA A 746 9.58 21.76 15.64
N ALA A 747 8.38 21.53 16.18
CA ALA A 747 7.46 22.60 16.58
C ALA A 747 8.07 23.45 17.73
N ARG A 748 8.73 22.82 18.71
CA ARG A 748 9.39 23.50 19.84
C ARG A 748 10.53 24.43 19.43
N ARG A 749 11.19 24.16 18.29
CA ARG A 749 12.24 25.04 17.76
C ARG A 749 11.69 26.34 17.18
N HIS A 750 10.46 26.32 16.66
CA HIS A 750 9.83 27.43 15.95
C HIS A 750 8.36 27.63 16.39
N PRO A 751 8.05 27.85 17.67
CA PRO A 751 6.68 27.81 18.17
C PRO A 751 5.78 28.88 17.54
N GLU A 752 6.27 30.10 17.35
CA GLU A 752 5.50 31.20 16.76
C GLU A 752 5.24 30.99 15.25
N THR A 753 6.26 30.55 14.51
CA THR A 753 6.14 30.26 13.09
C THR A 753 5.26 29.04 12.83
N PHE A 754 5.34 28.03 13.70
CA PHE A 754 4.48 26.84 13.66
C PHE A 754 3.00 27.26 13.73
N GLU A 755 2.63 28.12 14.70
CA GLU A 755 1.27 28.59 14.87
C GLU A 755 0.83 29.46 13.67
N THR A 756 1.67 30.38 13.22
CA THR A 756 1.40 31.25 12.07
C THR A 756 1.13 30.42 10.81
N PHE A 757 1.90 29.37 10.57
CA PHE A 757 1.70 28.52 9.38
C PHE A 757 0.56 27.53 9.54
N ARG A 758 0.27 27.07 10.75
CA ARG A 758 -0.92 26.29 11.05
C ARG A 758 -2.20 27.05 10.68
N GLU A 759 -2.22 28.36 10.86
CA GLU A 759 -3.36 29.22 10.49
C GLU A 759 -3.30 29.72 9.04
N GLY A 760 -2.14 30.15 8.55
CA GLY A 760 -1.95 30.88 7.31
C GLY A 760 -1.59 30.05 6.08
N SER A 761 -0.89 28.93 6.23
CA SER A 761 -0.41 28.10 5.12
C SER A 761 -1.34 26.92 4.84
N ALA A 762 -1.89 26.85 3.64
CA ALA A 762 -2.69 25.70 3.20
C ALA A 762 -1.82 24.43 3.04
N ARG A 763 -0.57 24.59 2.57
CA ARG A 763 0.38 23.51 2.42
C ARG A 763 0.77 22.90 3.76
N PHE A 764 1.08 23.75 4.73
CA PHE A 764 1.46 23.32 6.07
C PHE A 764 0.29 22.66 6.82
N ARG A 765 -0.92 23.23 6.71
CA ARG A 765 -2.13 22.60 7.27
C ARG A 765 -2.37 21.20 6.75
N ARG A 766 -2.21 20.94 5.44
CA ARG A 766 -2.35 19.57 4.90
C ARG A 766 -1.35 18.61 5.53
N ALA A 767 -0.13 19.05 5.80
CA ALA A 767 0.84 18.22 6.53
C ALA A 767 0.40 17.96 7.97
N LEU A 768 -0.15 18.97 8.66
CA LEU A 768 -0.68 18.81 10.02
C LEU A 768 -1.95 17.98 10.08
N ASP A 769 -2.85 18.07 9.09
CA ASP A 769 -4.03 17.20 8.97
C ASP A 769 -3.65 15.73 8.90
N PHE A 770 -2.57 15.45 8.17
CA PHE A 770 -1.99 14.13 8.08
C PHE A 770 -1.46 13.64 9.43
N ALA A 771 -0.71 14.48 10.13
CA ALA A 771 -0.23 14.19 11.48
C ALA A 771 -1.38 14.08 12.50
N ALA A 772 -2.41 14.92 12.38
CA ALA A 772 -3.60 14.89 13.23
C ALA A 772 -4.33 13.54 13.17
N HIS A 773 -4.48 12.98 11.97
CA HIS A 773 -5.08 11.64 11.82
C HIS A 773 -4.22 10.57 12.49
N ALA A 774 -2.90 10.62 12.35
CA ALA A 774 -2.01 9.69 13.03
C ALA A 774 -2.08 9.82 14.56
N LEU A 775 -2.19 11.05 15.09
CA LEU A 775 -2.37 11.32 16.52
C LEU A 775 -3.72 10.80 17.05
N ALA A 776 -4.79 10.86 16.24
CA ALA A 776 -6.09 10.29 16.59
C ALA A 776 -6.07 8.76 16.76
N HIS A 777 -5.01 8.09 16.34
CA HIS A 777 -4.78 6.65 16.46
C HIS A 777 -3.48 6.32 17.21
N SER A 778 -2.93 7.29 17.95
CA SER A 778 -1.71 7.13 18.72
C SER A 778 -1.89 7.64 20.15
N ASP A 779 -1.39 6.85 21.12
CA ASP A 779 -1.46 7.18 22.53
C ASP A 779 -0.20 6.67 23.24
N ASP A 780 0.53 7.56 23.93
CA ASP A 780 1.76 7.20 24.63
C ASP A 780 1.51 6.24 25.80
N GLN A 781 0.30 6.25 26.39
CA GLN A 781 -0.08 5.30 27.43
C GLN A 781 -0.28 3.89 26.87
N VAL A 782 -0.78 3.76 25.63
CA VAL A 782 -0.86 2.47 24.95
C VAL A 782 0.54 1.91 24.72
N LEU A 783 1.44 2.69 24.12
CA LEU A 783 2.82 2.26 23.88
C LEU A 783 3.55 1.94 25.19
N ARG A 784 3.37 2.76 26.21
CA ARG A 784 3.93 2.55 27.56
C ARG A 784 3.46 1.22 28.16
N SER A 785 2.18 0.88 27.96
CA SER A 785 1.62 -0.40 28.44
C SER A 785 2.31 -1.60 27.79
N VAL A 786 2.60 -1.52 26.50
CA VAL A 786 3.35 -2.55 25.76
C VAL A 786 4.76 -2.70 26.35
N ILE A 787 5.47 -1.59 26.57
CA ILE A 787 6.84 -1.58 27.11
C ILE A 787 6.88 -2.11 28.53
N TRP A 788 5.90 -1.78 29.35
CA TRP A 788 5.82 -2.29 30.73
C TRP A 788 5.56 -3.79 30.77
N LEU A 789 4.75 -4.34 29.85
CA LEU A 789 4.60 -5.79 29.74
C LEU A 789 5.94 -6.52 29.52
N LEU A 790 6.86 -5.88 28.76
CA LEU A 790 8.18 -6.43 28.46
C LEU A 790 9.20 -6.21 29.59
N ASP A 791 8.87 -5.40 30.63
CA ASP A 791 9.73 -5.09 31.74
C ASP A 791 9.59 -6.14 32.86
N PRO A 792 10.65 -6.90 33.20
CA PRO A 792 10.64 -7.82 34.33
C PRO A 792 10.26 -7.14 35.66
N GLY A 793 10.61 -5.84 35.84
CA GLY A 793 10.28 -5.06 37.05
C GLY A 793 8.77 -4.95 37.26
N TYR A 794 7.99 -4.74 36.21
CA TYR A 794 6.53 -4.70 36.28
C TYR A 794 5.93 -6.00 36.84
N TRP A 795 6.45 -7.16 36.41
CA TRP A 795 5.98 -8.46 36.91
C TRP A 795 6.44 -8.76 38.34
N LEU A 796 7.62 -8.28 38.71
CA LEU A 796 8.13 -8.36 40.08
C LEU A 796 7.27 -7.56 41.05
N ASP A 797 6.87 -6.36 40.67
CA ASP A 797 5.99 -5.50 41.49
C ASP A 797 4.61 -6.16 41.65
N ARG A 798 4.06 -6.74 40.59
CA ARG A 798 2.83 -7.51 40.65
C ARG A 798 2.95 -8.76 41.52
N ALA A 799 4.08 -9.45 41.48
CA ALA A 799 4.35 -10.58 42.34
C ALA A 799 4.40 -10.17 43.83
N THR A 800 5.00 -9.03 44.10
CA THR A 800 5.11 -8.47 45.46
C THR A 800 3.74 -8.08 46.04
N ALA A 801 2.87 -7.51 45.20
CA ALA A 801 1.51 -7.09 45.59
C ALA A 801 0.52 -8.27 45.70
N GLU A 802 0.80 -9.45 45.13
CA GLU A 802 -0.13 -10.60 45.07
C GLU A 802 -0.06 -11.44 46.36
N PRO A 803 -1.17 -11.52 47.12
CA PRO A 803 -1.16 -12.29 48.36
C PRO A 803 -1.22 -13.82 48.16
N ARG A 804 -1.75 -14.30 47.03
CA ARG A 804 -1.92 -15.74 46.73
C ARG A 804 -0.60 -16.31 46.24
N SER A 805 -0.01 -17.26 46.99
CA SER A 805 1.32 -17.82 46.68
C SER A 805 1.43 -18.40 45.26
N GLY A 806 0.45 -19.18 44.83
CA GLY A 806 0.47 -19.80 43.50
C GLY A 806 0.39 -18.79 42.33
N LYS A 807 -0.31 -17.67 42.50
CA LYS A 807 -0.35 -16.61 41.48
C LYS A 807 0.94 -15.78 41.50
N ARG A 808 1.50 -15.53 42.68
CA ARG A 808 2.80 -14.89 42.87
C ARG A 808 3.91 -15.66 42.15
N GLU A 809 3.98 -16.97 42.30
CA GLU A 809 4.95 -17.86 41.64
C GLU A 809 4.84 -17.78 40.11
N ARG A 810 3.61 -17.68 39.57
CA ARG A 810 3.39 -17.51 38.14
C ARG A 810 3.94 -16.15 37.62
N TYR A 811 3.73 -15.08 38.36
CA TYR A 811 4.29 -13.76 37.99
C TYR A 811 5.83 -13.77 38.02
N LEU A 812 6.44 -14.44 39.04
CA LEU A 812 7.88 -14.60 39.11
C LEU A 812 8.43 -15.47 37.95
N SER A 813 7.68 -16.46 37.51
CA SER A 813 8.08 -17.27 36.35
C SER A 813 8.08 -16.41 35.06
N VAL A 814 7.05 -15.61 34.83
CA VAL A 814 7.01 -14.70 33.66
C VAL A 814 8.16 -13.69 33.71
N MET A 815 8.41 -13.12 34.91
CA MET A 815 9.52 -12.19 35.12
C MET A 815 10.86 -12.79 34.71
N HIS A 816 11.20 -14.01 35.21
CA HIS A 816 12.45 -14.71 34.88
C HIS A 816 12.58 -15.02 33.38
N ASP A 817 11.47 -15.36 32.70
CA ASP A 817 11.50 -15.65 31.28
C ASP A 817 11.69 -14.35 30.44
N LEU A 818 11.17 -13.21 30.92
CA LEU A 818 11.39 -11.88 30.31
C LEU A 818 12.82 -11.39 30.53
N GLU A 819 13.43 -11.62 31.70
CA GLU A 819 14.86 -11.31 31.93
C GLU A 819 15.76 -12.01 30.89
N ARG A 820 15.42 -13.22 30.49
CA ARG A 820 16.18 -13.97 29.47
C ARG A 820 15.99 -13.42 28.05
N LEU A 821 14.88 -12.76 27.76
CA LEU A 821 14.63 -12.09 26.47
C LEU A 821 15.41 -10.80 26.32
N ASP A 822 15.71 -10.10 27.42
CA ASP A 822 16.54 -8.90 27.50
C ASP A 822 16.10 -7.76 26.56
N PHE A 823 14.79 -7.44 26.54
CA PHE A 823 14.23 -6.32 25.77
C PHE A 823 14.08 -5.02 26.57
N TRP A 824 14.09 -5.10 27.89
CA TRP A 824 13.54 -4.05 28.75
C TRP A 824 14.38 -2.78 28.84
N ALA A 825 15.70 -2.87 28.87
CA ALA A 825 16.57 -1.70 29.08
C ALA A 825 16.51 -0.72 27.91
N ASP A 826 16.65 -1.24 26.68
CA ASP A 826 16.66 -0.44 25.46
C ASP A 826 15.27 0.12 25.16
N THR A 827 14.20 -0.66 25.36
CA THR A 827 12.81 -0.20 25.14
C THR A 827 12.41 0.93 26.07
N GLN A 828 12.83 0.92 27.35
CA GLN A 828 12.59 2.01 28.30
C GLN A 828 13.34 3.28 27.91
N SER A 829 14.58 3.19 27.46
CA SER A 829 15.37 4.34 27.01
C SER A 829 14.76 4.98 25.77
N MET A 830 14.38 4.18 24.80
CA MET A 830 13.72 4.60 23.57
C MET A 830 12.39 5.31 23.86
N PHE A 831 11.56 4.76 24.76
CA PHE A 831 10.26 5.32 25.10
C PHE A 831 10.37 6.73 25.72
N ARG A 832 11.37 7.00 26.55
CA ARG A 832 11.58 8.36 27.13
C ARG A 832 11.75 9.42 26.06
N ARG A 833 12.45 9.11 24.96
CA ARG A 833 12.63 10.05 23.85
C ARG A 833 11.34 10.28 23.08
N ILE A 834 10.55 9.20 22.85
CA ILE A 834 9.22 9.32 22.25
C ILE A 834 8.32 10.20 23.11
N GLN A 835 8.30 9.96 24.42
CA GLN A 835 7.47 10.69 25.38
C GLN A 835 7.87 12.17 25.45
N GLU A 836 9.18 12.49 25.44
CA GLU A 836 9.65 13.88 25.44
C GLU A 836 9.17 14.63 24.20
N ASP A 837 9.28 14.02 23.00
CA ASP A 837 8.81 14.61 21.76
C ASP A 837 7.29 14.81 21.77
N HIS A 838 6.54 13.81 22.25
CA HIS A 838 5.08 13.91 22.38
C HIS A 838 4.63 15.01 23.35
N LEU A 839 5.26 15.13 24.51
CA LEU A 839 4.98 16.19 25.48
C LEU A 839 5.30 17.59 24.92
N ALA A 840 6.41 17.71 24.16
CA ALA A 840 6.73 18.95 23.47
C ALA A 840 5.64 19.33 22.45
N LEU A 841 5.14 18.35 21.69
CA LEU A 841 4.04 18.58 20.75
C LEU A 841 2.77 19.05 21.47
N ARG A 842 2.37 18.34 22.53
CA ARG A 842 1.15 18.69 23.30
C ARG A 842 1.24 20.06 23.97
N SER A 843 2.43 20.55 24.31
CA SER A 843 2.61 21.89 24.86
C SER A 843 2.42 23.02 23.85
N ILE A 844 2.69 22.75 22.55
CA ILE A 844 2.59 23.74 21.46
C ILE A 844 1.26 23.61 20.73
N TRP A 845 0.78 22.38 20.58
CA TRP A 845 -0.50 22.07 19.93
C TRP A 845 -1.42 21.29 20.89
N PRO A 846 -2.00 21.96 21.94
CA PRO A 846 -2.85 21.31 22.93
C PRO A 846 -4.12 20.68 22.32
N GLU A 847 -4.66 21.27 21.25
CA GLU A 847 -5.89 20.79 20.57
C GLU A 847 -5.63 19.62 19.60
N ALA A 848 -4.39 19.15 19.50
CA ALA A 848 -4.09 17.99 18.65
C ALA A 848 -4.97 16.79 19.05
N PRO A 849 -5.51 16.03 18.08
CA PRO A 849 -6.42 14.93 18.37
C PRO A 849 -5.82 13.88 19.30
N THR A 850 -6.69 13.20 20.04
CA THR A 850 -6.35 12.07 20.92
C THR A 850 -7.04 10.80 20.45
N ILE A 851 -6.54 9.65 20.89
CA ILE A 851 -7.11 8.35 20.53
C ILE A 851 -8.60 8.24 20.93
N HIS A 852 -9.38 7.59 20.07
CA HIS A 852 -10.79 7.38 20.36
C HIS A 852 -10.98 6.39 21.55
N PRO A 853 -11.90 6.64 22.50
CA PRO A 853 -12.09 5.79 23.68
C PRO A 853 -12.34 4.31 23.37
N ALA A 854 -13.08 4.00 22.30
CA ALA A 854 -13.31 2.62 21.85
C ALA A 854 -12.02 1.92 21.41
N GLU A 855 -11.12 2.65 20.77
CA GLU A 855 -9.81 2.13 20.33
C GLU A 855 -8.89 1.93 21.53
N LYS A 856 -8.89 2.87 22.48
CA LYS A 856 -8.18 2.75 23.76
C LYS A 856 -8.64 1.53 24.56
N LEU A 857 -9.95 1.26 24.60
CA LEU A 857 -10.52 0.07 25.23
C LEU A 857 -10.07 -1.23 24.53
N LEU A 858 -10.01 -1.26 23.19
CA LEU A 858 -9.50 -2.42 22.45
C LEU A 858 -8.04 -2.72 22.80
N HIS A 859 -7.20 -1.69 22.94
CA HIS A 859 -5.82 -1.85 23.42
C HIS A 859 -5.77 -2.39 24.86
N ALA A 860 -6.58 -1.87 25.77
CA ALA A 860 -6.64 -2.35 27.15
C ALA A 860 -7.07 -3.83 27.23
N ILE A 861 -8.10 -4.24 26.47
CA ILE A 861 -8.52 -5.65 26.38
C ILE A 861 -7.38 -6.51 25.84
N ARG A 862 -6.65 -6.06 24.81
CA ARG A 862 -5.49 -6.79 24.27
C ARG A 862 -4.41 -7.01 25.34
N ILE A 863 -4.07 -5.99 26.11
CA ILE A 863 -3.09 -6.09 27.21
C ILE A 863 -3.54 -7.14 28.23
N ALA A 864 -4.81 -7.10 28.67
CA ALA A 864 -5.37 -8.10 29.58
C ALA A 864 -5.29 -9.54 29.02
N LEU A 865 -5.53 -9.72 27.72
CA LEU A 865 -5.42 -11.01 27.06
C LEU A 865 -3.98 -11.51 26.98
N ILE A 866 -3.01 -10.63 26.68
CA ILE A 866 -1.58 -10.97 26.66
C ILE A 866 -1.11 -11.42 28.05
N GLU A 867 -1.41 -10.63 29.10
CA GLU A 867 -1.07 -11.00 30.47
C GLU A 867 -1.65 -12.37 30.85
N LYS A 868 -2.90 -12.61 30.51
CA LYS A 868 -3.58 -13.87 30.83
C LYS A 868 -2.96 -15.06 30.07
N ILE A 869 -2.59 -14.91 28.80
CA ILE A 869 -1.89 -15.95 28.03
C ILE A 869 -0.54 -16.26 28.67
N TRP A 870 0.26 -15.25 29.03
CA TRP A 870 1.58 -15.46 29.62
C TRP A 870 1.50 -16.16 30.97
N VAL A 871 0.53 -15.77 31.80
CA VAL A 871 0.31 -16.42 33.10
C VAL A 871 -0.21 -17.86 32.94
N LEU A 872 -1.08 -18.13 31.95
CA LEU A 872 -1.52 -19.49 31.65
C LEU A 872 -0.37 -20.38 31.17
N ALA A 873 0.54 -19.85 30.37
CA ALA A 873 1.68 -20.60 29.86
C ALA A 873 2.61 -21.17 30.98
N THR A 874 2.69 -20.49 32.12
CA THR A 874 3.45 -20.95 33.27
C THR A 874 2.89 -22.25 33.86
N GLN A 875 1.64 -22.61 33.57
CA GLN A 875 0.93 -23.79 34.06
C GLN A 875 1.08 -25.01 33.13
N ILE A 876 1.73 -24.84 31.95
CA ILE A 876 1.99 -25.96 31.04
C ILE A 876 2.86 -27.00 31.76
N PRO A 877 2.46 -28.30 31.78
CA PRO A 877 3.22 -29.31 32.46
C PRO A 877 4.66 -29.43 31.94
N PHE A 878 5.56 -29.92 32.80
CA PHE A 878 6.93 -30.21 32.39
C PHE A 878 6.96 -31.32 31.34
N PHE A 879 7.79 -31.17 30.32
CA PHE A 879 7.96 -32.13 29.23
C PHE A 879 9.46 -32.28 28.89
N MET A 880 9.78 -33.43 28.34
CA MET A 880 11.14 -33.71 27.84
C MET A 880 11.35 -33.00 26.50
N PRO A 881 12.51 -32.35 26.29
CA PRO A 881 12.82 -31.68 25.06
C PRO A 881 12.63 -32.55 23.82
N ARG A 882 12.03 -32.00 22.76
CA ARG A 882 11.94 -32.62 21.44
C ARG A 882 12.76 -31.80 20.43
N GLY A 883 13.93 -32.28 20.06
CA GLY A 883 14.86 -31.53 19.22
C GLY A 883 15.22 -30.20 19.87
N ASN A 884 14.98 -29.11 19.17
CA ASN A 884 15.22 -27.74 19.66
C ASN A 884 14.05 -27.16 20.48
N PHE A 885 12.94 -27.89 20.67
CA PHE A 885 11.79 -27.42 21.41
C PHE A 885 11.94 -27.78 22.88
N THR A 886 12.47 -26.84 23.65
CA THR A 886 12.61 -26.92 25.11
C THR A 886 11.57 -26.05 25.79
N ARG A 887 11.46 -26.15 27.14
CA ARG A 887 10.57 -25.27 27.90
C ARG A 887 10.95 -23.80 27.76
N GLU A 888 12.22 -23.49 27.77
CA GLU A 888 12.74 -22.13 27.58
C GLU A 888 12.36 -21.56 26.20
N VAL A 889 12.59 -22.35 25.15
CA VAL A 889 12.21 -21.95 23.76
C VAL A 889 10.69 -21.80 23.65
N MET A 890 9.91 -22.71 24.28
CA MET A 890 8.45 -22.59 24.31
C MET A 890 8.03 -21.27 24.96
N MET A 891 8.57 -20.95 26.14
CA MET A 891 8.21 -19.71 26.84
C MET A 891 8.61 -18.47 26.04
N GLN A 892 9.83 -18.42 25.49
CA GLN A 892 10.25 -17.33 24.61
C GLN A 892 9.30 -17.10 23.44
N ARG A 893 8.87 -18.17 22.78
CA ARG A 893 7.92 -18.09 21.67
C ARG A 893 6.52 -17.66 22.10
N ILE A 894 6.07 -18.07 23.30
CA ILE A 894 4.79 -17.62 23.87
C ILE A 894 4.86 -16.14 24.25
N LEU A 895 5.95 -15.67 24.82
CA LEU A 895 6.14 -14.25 25.12
C LEU A 895 6.16 -13.40 23.84
N CYS A 896 6.63 -13.95 22.72
CA CYS A 896 6.52 -13.36 21.39
C CYS A 896 5.16 -13.62 20.69
N LEU A 897 4.17 -14.15 21.40
CA LEU A 897 2.82 -14.47 20.90
C LEU A 897 2.78 -15.43 19.71
N GLU A 898 3.77 -16.31 19.53
CA GLU A 898 3.77 -17.36 18.51
C GLU A 898 2.80 -18.51 18.85
N ILE A 899 1.63 -18.20 19.37
CA ILE A 899 0.68 -19.15 19.97
C ILE A 899 0.28 -20.29 19.03
N PRO A 900 -0.11 -20.07 17.75
CA PRO A 900 -0.54 -21.17 16.90
C PRO A 900 0.55 -22.20 16.60
N SER A 901 1.79 -21.76 16.49
CA SER A 901 2.93 -22.66 16.24
C SER A 901 3.33 -23.44 17.48
N VAL A 902 3.35 -22.78 18.63
CA VAL A 902 3.65 -23.41 19.93
C VAL A 902 2.57 -24.43 20.29
N LEU A 903 1.28 -24.08 20.14
CA LEU A 903 0.19 -25.01 20.46
C LEU A 903 0.21 -26.26 19.57
N ARG A 904 0.64 -26.18 18.31
CA ARG A 904 0.83 -27.38 17.46
C ARG A 904 1.89 -28.33 18.01
N GLU A 905 3.00 -27.79 18.52
CA GLU A 905 4.04 -28.61 19.17
C GLU A 905 3.51 -29.22 20.48
N LEU A 906 2.79 -28.46 21.30
CA LEU A 906 2.20 -28.89 22.53
C LEU A 906 1.09 -29.94 22.33
N ASP A 907 0.24 -29.81 21.30
CA ASP A 907 -0.76 -30.82 20.93
C ASP A 907 -0.12 -32.17 20.61
N ALA A 908 1.11 -32.17 20.02
CA ALA A 908 1.88 -33.40 19.74
C ALA A 908 2.56 -33.97 20.99
N ILE A 909 2.87 -33.13 21.98
CA ILE A 909 3.49 -33.55 23.25
C ILE A 909 2.42 -34.06 24.24
N PHE A 910 1.30 -33.34 24.30
CA PHE A 910 0.19 -33.56 25.20
C PHE A 910 -1.08 -33.93 24.42
N PRO A 911 -1.27 -35.16 23.95
CA PRO A 911 -2.42 -35.54 23.15
C PRO A 911 -3.72 -35.51 23.99
N ARG A 912 -4.80 -34.98 23.40
CA ARG A 912 -6.11 -34.90 24.03
C ARG A 912 -6.76 -36.27 24.26
N GLY A 913 -6.45 -37.26 23.44
CA GLY A 913 -6.91 -38.64 23.58
C GLY A 913 -5.71 -39.57 23.73
N GLY A 914 -5.84 -40.60 24.56
CA GLY A 914 -4.79 -41.59 24.72
C GLY A 914 -4.40 -42.19 23.37
N SER A 915 -3.11 -42.06 22.99
CA SER A 915 -2.59 -42.71 21.80
C SER A 915 -2.59 -44.22 22.04
N LYS A 916 -3.56 -44.92 21.44
CA LYS A 916 -3.47 -46.36 21.28
C LYS A 916 -2.38 -46.59 20.25
N LEU A 917 -1.15 -46.87 20.71
CA LEU A 917 -0.17 -47.48 19.84
C LEU A 917 -0.72 -48.89 19.48
N ASP A 918 -1.01 -49.10 18.21
CA ASP A 918 -1.37 -50.43 17.66
C ASP A 918 -0.18 -51.39 17.64
N TYR A 919 0.59 -51.41 18.73
CA TYR A 919 1.74 -52.28 18.87
C TYR A 919 1.49 -53.26 20.01
N ASN A 920 1.54 -54.51 19.70
CA ASN A 920 1.55 -55.56 20.75
C ASN A 920 2.96 -55.68 21.30
N PHE A 921 3.19 -55.14 22.48
CA PHE A 921 4.48 -55.22 23.17
C PHE A 921 4.75 -56.58 23.85
N HIS A 922 3.86 -57.59 23.69
CA HIS A 922 3.96 -58.89 24.31
C HIS A 922 4.05 -58.86 25.84
N GLU A 923 3.61 -57.78 26.46
CA GLU A 923 3.51 -57.63 27.90
C GLU A 923 2.04 -57.85 28.34
N PRO A 924 1.82 -58.39 29.59
CA PRO A 924 0.49 -58.44 30.14
C PRO A 924 -0.13 -57.04 30.16
N ALA A 925 -1.36 -56.87 29.70
CA ALA A 925 -2.06 -55.62 29.73
C ALA A 925 -2.11 -55.13 31.21
N GLY A 926 -1.37 -54.08 31.51
CA GLY A 926 -1.48 -53.34 32.76
C GLY A 926 -2.87 -52.63 32.87
N PRO A 927 -3.19 -52.06 34.06
CA PRO A 927 -4.39 -51.26 34.19
C PRO A 927 -4.32 -50.14 33.13
N GLN A 928 -5.44 -49.91 32.40
CA GLN A 928 -5.52 -48.80 31.44
C GLN A 928 -5.31 -47.51 32.21
N VAL A 929 -4.14 -46.90 32.06
CA VAL A 929 -3.87 -45.56 32.52
C VAL A 929 -4.45 -44.61 31.47
N ASP A 930 -5.34 -43.74 31.88
CA ASP A 930 -5.82 -42.66 30.99
C ASP A 930 -4.66 -41.66 30.77
N ASN A 931 -4.00 -41.78 29.64
CA ASN A 931 -2.92 -40.92 29.23
C ASN A 931 -3.45 -39.67 28.47
N SER A 932 -4.65 -39.24 28.78
CA SER A 932 -5.31 -38.07 28.18
C SER A 932 -4.91 -36.82 28.93
N TYR A 933 -4.52 -35.79 28.19
CA TYR A 933 -4.28 -34.42 28.68
C TYR A 933 -5.49 -33.50 28.41
N SER A 934 -6.72 -34.04 28.51
CA SER A 934 -7.95 -33.31 28.22
C SER A 934 -8.12 -32.09 29.13
N GLN A 935 -7.69 -32.19 30.40
CA GLN A 935 -7.76 -31.07 31.34
C GLN A 935 -6.85 -29.92 30.93
N GLU A 936 -5.61 -30.19 30.55
CA GLU A 936 -4.66 -29.18 30.08
C GLU A 936 -5.13 -28.51 28.78
N HIS A 937 -5.76 -29.29 27.90
CA HIS A 937 -6.40 -28.73 26.70
C HIS A 937 -7.54 -27.79 27.04
N ASP A 938 -8.43 -28.17 27.96
CA ASP A 938 -9.63 -27.39 28.28
C ASP A 938 -9.31 -26.18 29.17
N GLU A 939 -8.32 -26.28 30.07
CA GLU A 939 -7.98 -25.20 31.02
C GLU A 939 -6.84 -24.29 30.54
N ILE A 940 -5.93 -24.74 29.62
CA ILE A 940 -4.76 -23.98 29.20
C ILE A 940 -4.75 -23.76 27.70
N PHE A 941 -4.71 -24.84 26.88
CA PHE A 941 -4.45 -24.68 25.44
C PHE A 941 -5.61 -24.07 24.67
N GLN A 942 -6.84 -24.49 24.96
CA GLN A 942 -8.03 -23.95 24.29
C GLN A 942 -8.29 -22.48 24.68
N PRO A 943 -8.22 -22.06 25.96
CA PRO A 943 -8.29 -20.64 26.33
C PRO A 943 -7.18 -19.79 25.68
N MET A 944 -5.93 -20.29 25.62
CA MET A 944 -4.85 -19.57 24.92
C MET A 944 -5.15 -19.37 23.44
N ARG A 945 -5.71 -20.39 22.78
CA ARG A 945 -6.10 -20.31 21.35
C ARG A 945 -7.23 -19.30 21.15
N GLU A 946 -8.26 -19.31 21.99
CA GLU A 946 -9.38 -18.39 21.91
C GLU A 946 -8.96 -16.94 22.18
N MET A 947 -8.18 -16.68 23.22
CA MET A 947 -7.66 -15.35 23.53
C MET A 947 -6.78 -14.82 22.41
N PHE A 948 -5.94 -15.65 21.80
CA PHE A 948 -5.14 -15.24 20.65
C PHE A 948 -6.02 -14.90 19.44
N GLN A 949 -7.10 -15.65 19.18
CA GLN A 949 -8.05 -15.30 18.11
C GLN A 949 -8.74 -13.95 18.39
N MET A 950 -9.12 -13.67 19.64
CA MET A 950 -9.68 -12.37 20.03
C MET A 950 -8.68 -11.23 19.78
N MET A 951 -7.41 -11.41 20.13
CA MET A 951 -6.36 -10.40 19.83
C MET A 951 -6.24 -10.12 18.34
N ARG A 952 -6.40 -11.13 17.49
CA ARG A 952 -6.38 -10.96 16.04
C ARG A 952 -7.61 -10.21 15.51
N GLU A 953 -8.80 -10.41 16.10
CA GLU A 953 -9.99 -9.60 15.78
C GLU A 953 -9.82 -8.15 16.25
N ILE A 954 -9.18 -7.91 17.40
CA ILE A 954 -8.78 -6.55 17.82
C ILE A 954 -7.88 -5.89 16.78
N SER A 955 -6.93 -6.64 16.20
CA SER A 955 -6.05 -6.10 15.15
C SER A 955 -6.83 -5.60 13.94
N VAL A 956 -7.89 -6.31 13.55
CA VAL A 956 -8.76 -5.89 12.45
C VAL A 956 -9.63 -4.69 12.85
N ALA A 957 -10.13 -4.65 14.07
CA ALA A 957 -10.90 -3.52 14.58
C ALA A 957 -10.09 -2.21 14.55
N LEU A 958 -8.84 -2.25 15.03
CA LEU A 958 -7.90 -1.13 14.98
C LEU A 958 -7.59 -0.70 13.54
N MET A 959 -7.40 -1.65 12.63
CA MET A 959 -7.20 -1.36 11.21
C MET A 959 -8.43 -0.69 10.58
N HIS A 960 -9.66 -1.13 10.91
CA HIS A 960 -10.87 -0.42 10.47
C HIS A 960 -10.94 0.99 11.05
N GLY A 961 -10.51 1.18 12.31
CA GLY A 961 -10.40 2.48 12.96
C GLY A 961 -9.53 3.44 12.14
N ILE A 962 -8.27 3.10 11.90
CA ILE A 962 -7.33 3.95 11.16
C ILE A 962 -7.66 4.08 9.67
N GLY A 963 -8.32 3.06 9.08
CA GLY A 963 -8.87 3.11 7.72
C GLY A 963 -8.15 2.29 6.67
N ALA A 964 -6.86 1.99 6.86
CA ALA A 964 -6.07 1.18 5.94
C ALA A 964 -4.95 0.42 6.67
N PHE A 965 -4.49 -0.66 6.08
CA PHE A 965 -3.44 -1.53 6.62
C PHE A 965 -2.04 -1.01 6.31
N GLY A 966 -1.18 -0.90 7.32
CA GLY A 966 0.26 -0.71 7.21
C GLY A 966 0.82 0.68 6.91
#